data_3702051e6b61703a1bfcf94c4cca7234
#
_entry.id   3702051e6b61703a1bfcf94c4cca7234
#
_cell.length_a   1.000
_cell.length_b   1.000
_cell.length_c   1.000
_cell.angle_alpha   90.00
_cell.angle_beta   90.00
_cell.angle_gamma   90.00
#
_symmetry.space_group_name_H-M   'P 1'
#
loop_
_entity.id
_entity.type
_entity.pdbx_description
1 polymer ?
#
loop_
_entity_poly.entity_id
_entity_poly.type
_entity_poly.pdbx_seq_one_letter_code
_entity_poly.pdbx_strand_id
1 'polypeptide(L)'
;MSDDKNNFNDDEERDDIPEGNGRGEGDDLPEDLDRLLDRADEEDDSDDDFDDEEGGESIPSRGISGASLTGAIVSDEMRAQSLMADMPSADGGIVEDANGGDGTTVRRAFLGKEMQTSFLEYSMSVIVSRALPDVRDGLKPVHRRILYAMYESGYTPDRPHMKSARTVGDVIGKYHPHGDSAVYDTMVRLAQPFSMRVPLVDGHGNFGSIDGDGAAAMRYTEARLAKPAMELLDGLKEETVDFQPNYDESLQEPVVLPARFPNLLVNGSQGIAVGMATNIPPHNLGEAIDAVALMMDNPDCTTEELMQVMPGPDFPTGATIMGKGGIKDYYETGRGSLTLRAKYEINEKKNNRSEIVIKEIPYMVNRQRLLEKLGELVRDKKLPEISNIHDGADRHGIDIIIDLKQNALPQVVLNKLFKHTQLQTGFGVIMLALVDGVPRILSLKEVLHYYIKHQEDVITRRTRFQLAKAEARAHILEGYIVALDNIDEVISIIRSSETDSEAAARLTERFGLDDKQTEAILQMRLRRLTGLERHKIEDELAELKKQIEYYKKVLSDINLVHDIIKQEMNEIKAKYGSARKTVIGTDAKDIDIEDLIADENMVVTVTKSGYVKRLPVATYRSQKRGGKGTQGVNLKDNDYVEHLFVASTHSYMLFFTSFGKVYRLKVYDIPEASRQARGTAIVNLLPLAKNETISAVIATKEFPADEYLMFATRHGMVKKTSMELYNRTRKDGLIAINLKDGDALISVRRVAPGDKVVMASSAGKAIKWSEDEVRPMGRDTMGVRGINLPAGAYALGMEIARPGTEVFVMTEKGFGKRTPCEEYPDQHRGGQGVYTINMTSRKGLLVDMKVVYPDDEVMIMSEEGVVVRTPISGVSKLGRSTQGVHVMQVASGDRVTAVAISKRSKQHATGNEDDELTDEDIDEE
;
A
#
# COMPACT_ATOMS: atom_id res chain seq x y z
N MET A 1 0.90 -52.92 39.27
CA MET A 1 1.95 -53.93 39.32
C MET A 1 3.12 -53.21 38.70
N SER A 2 3.82 -52.64 39.57
CA SER A 2 5.18 -52.82 40.13
C SER A 2 6.21 -52.22 39.18
N ASP A 3 6.76 -51.06 39.49
CA ASP A 3 7.90 -50.72 40.36
C ASP A 3 9.23 -51.17 39.76
N ASP A 4 10.09 -50.19 39.56
CA ASP A 4 11.39 -49.94 40.22
C ASP A 4 12.14 -48.85 39.44
N LYS A 5 12.38 -47.69 39.95
CA LYS A 5 13.38 -47.05 40.84
C LYS A 5 14.81 -47.57 40.67
N ASN A 6 15.70 -46.57 40.31
CA ASN A 6 16.98 -46.23 40.97
C ASN A 6 17.64 -45.10 40.13
N ASN A 7 17.79 -43.95 40.58
CA ASN A 7 18.65 -43.24 41.55
C ASN A 7 20.13 -43.68 41.51
N PHE A 8 21.00 -42.77 41.08
CA PHE A 8 22.25 -42.50 41.81
C PHE A 8 22.73 -41.07 41.55
N ASN A 9 23.05 -40.44 42.66
CA ASN A 9 23.54 -39.08 42.94
C ASN A 9 25.02 -38.91 42.59
N ASP A 10 25.34 -37.60 42.49
CA ASP A 10 26.44 -36.82 43.06
C ASP A 10 27.89 -37.21 42.71
N ASP A 11 28.66 -36.24 42.28
CA ASP A 11 29.59 -35.54 43.16
C ASP A 11 30.23 -34.32 42.46
N GLU A 12 30.38 -33.30 43.29
CA GLU A 12 31.05 -32.01 43.11
C GLU A 12 32.57 -32.19 42.85
N GLU A 13 33.15 -31.22 42.12
CA GLU A 13 34.45 -30.66 42.56
C GLU A 13 34.60 -29.22 41.99
N ARG A 14 34.75 -28.33 42.95
CA ARG A 14 35.24 -26.94 42.79
C ARG A 14 36.76 -26.98 42.82
N ASP A 15 37.42 -26.13 42.05
CA ASP A 15 38.70 -25.52 42.43
C ASP A 15 38.89 -24.13 41.77
N ASP A 16 38.95 -23.27 42.54
CA ASP A 16 39.64 -22.06 43.02
C ASP A 16 40.56 -21.31 42.04
N ILE A 17 40.33 -19.99 42.11
CA ILE A 17 41.10 -18.85 41.60
C ILE A 17 42.47 -18.77 42.32
N PRO A 18 43.48 -18.11 41.70
CA PRO A 18 44.02 -16.95 42.40
C PRO A 18 44.18 -15.68 41.59
N GLU A 19 43.89 -14.58 42.26
CA GLU A 19 44.24 -13.21 41.95
C GLU A 19 45.76 -13.00 41.93
N GLY A 20 46.24 -12.13 41.03
CA GLY A 20 47.61 -11.63 40.99
C GLY A 20 47.69 -10.21 40.46
N ASN A 21 47.86 -9.27 41.37
CA ASN A 21 48.23 -7.88 41.15
C ASN A 21 49.58 -7.72 40.43
N GLY A 22 49.70 -6.72 39.51
CA GLY A 22 50.95 -6.22 38.98
C GLY A 22 50.81 -4.93 38.19
N ARG A 23 51.16 -3.82 38.82
CA ARG A 23 51.33 -2.49 38.20
C ARG A 23 52.55 -2.46 37.27
N GLY A 24 52.47 -1.65 36.18
CA GLY A 24 53.62 -1.19 35.41
C GLY A 24 53.22 -0.42 34.18
N GLU A 25 53.27 0.88 34.29
CA GLU A 25 53.80 1.90 33.36
C GLU A 25 53.66 1.69 31.83
N GLY A 26 52.84 2.48 31.15
CA GLY A 26 53.16 3.69 30.45
C GLY A 26 53.84 3.43 29.08
N ASP A 27 53.10 3.66 27.99
CA ASP A 27 53.70 4.23 26.77
C ASP A 27 52.58 4.88 25.93
N ASP A 28 52.86 6.15 25.64
CA ASP A 28 52.10 7.11 24.87
C ASP A 28 51.82 6.62 23.43
N LEU A 29 50.57 6.72 22.97
CA LEU A 29 50.22 6.79 21.56
C LEU A 29 49.64 8.15 21.21
N PRO A 30 49.99 8.78 20.10
CA PRO A 30 49.78 10.18 19.85
C PRO A 30 48.33 10.51 19.51
N GLU A 31 47.88 11.59 20.11
CA GLU A 31 46.70 12.41 19.73
C GLU A 31 46.92 12.99 18.32
N ASP A 32 46.42 12.35 17.25
CA ASP A 32 46.33 12.99 15.92
C ASP A 32 45.31 12.28 14.98
N LEU A 33 44.24 11.70 15.50
CA LEU A 33 43.17 11.13 14.66
C LEU A 33 41.84 11.90 14.68
N ASP A 34 41.68 12.86 15.61
CA ASP A 34 40.46 13.69 15.69
C ASP A 34 40.55 15.03 14.91
N ARG A 35 41.64 15.28 14.19
CA ARG A 35 41.82 16.48 13.36
C ARG A 35 41.66 16.32 11.86
N LEU A 36 41.22 15.16 11.40
CA LEU A 36 40.99 14.88 9.96
C LEU A 36 39.53 14.69 9.56
N LEU A 37 38.58 14.82 10.52
CA LEU A 37 37.14 14.72 10.23
C LEU A 37 36.38 16.05 10.29
N ASP A 38 37.06 17.16 10.69
CA ASP A 38 36.45 18.53 10.78
C ASP A 38 36.87 19.45 9.61
N ARG A 39 37.14 18.93 8.42
CA ARG A 39 37.46 19.73 7.23
C ARG A 39 36.78 19.27 5.96
N ALA A 40 35.43 19.17 6.01
CA ALA A 40 34.61 18.90 4.82
C ALA A 40 33.24 19.58 4.82
N ASP A 41 33.00 20.59 5.67
CA ASP A 41 31.77 21.37 5.66
C ASP A 41 32.03 22.86 5.90
N GLU A 42 32.79 23.52 5.04
CA GLU A 42 32.83 24.98 4.89
C GLU A 42 33.41 25.32 3.51
N GLU A 43 32.69 26.15 2.78
CA GLU A 43 32.84 26.74 1.43
C GLU A 43 31.87 26.13 0.43
N ASP A 44 30.77 26.75 0.03
CA ASP A 44 30.62 27.96 -0.75
C ASP A 44 29.18 28.54 -0.64
N ASP A 45 29.04 29.62 0.11
CA ASP A 45 28.01 30.63 -0.13
C ASP A 45 28.65 31.71 -1.02
N SER A 46 28.23 31.84 -2.25
CA SER A 46 28.42 33.04 -3.03
C SER A 46 27.16 33.36 -3.82
N ASP A 47 26.43 34.37 -3.33
CA ASP A 47 25.47 35.16 -4.04
C ASP A 47 25.99 35.60 -5.41
N ASP A 48 25.20 35.39 -6.45
CA ASP A 48 25.22 36.23 -7.64
C ASP A 48 23.80 36.47 -8.13
N ASP A 49 23.34 37.66 -7.81
CA ASP A 49 22.20 38.34 -8.41
C ASP A 49 22.39 38.45 -9.93
N PHE A 50 21.43 37.96 -10.71
CA PHE A 50 21.16 38.48 -12.05
C PHE A 50 19.64 38.65 -12.25
N ASP A 51 19.24 39.92 -12.15
CA ASP A 51 18.05 40.45 -12.84
C ASP A 51 18.18 40.19 -14.32
N ASP A 52 17.13 39.64 -14.95
CA ASP A 52 16.69 40.14 -16.24
C ASP A 52 15.25 39.73 -16.58
N GLU A 53 14.58 40.70 -17.10
CA GLU A 53 13.18 40.82 -17.46
C GLU A 53 12.78 40.00 -18.70
N GLU A 54 11.47 39.77 -18.75
CA GLU A 54 10.56 39.69 -19.88
C GLU A 54 10.41 38.40 -20.70
N GLY A 55 9.15 37.98 -20.70
CA GLY A 55 8.53 37.62 -22.00
C GLY A 55 7.97 36.18 -22.07
N GLY A 56 6.69 36.07 -21.77
CA GLY A 56 5.85 35.39 -22.73
C GLY A 56 5.41 33.96 -22.53
N GLU A 57 4.13 33.86 -22.33
CA GLU A 57 3.22 32.78 -22.69
C GLU A 57 3.09 31.55 -21.79
N SER A 58 2.09 31.65 -20.96
CA SER A 58 1.44 30.58 -20.21
C SER A 58 0.78 29.55 -21.14
N ILE A 59 1.22 28.32 -21.10
CA ILE A 59 0.50 27.18 -21.68
C ILE A 59 -0.49 26.65 -20.61
N PRO A 60 -1.79 26.53 -20.90
CA PRO A 60 -2.77 26.07 -19.91
C PRO A 60 -2.68 24.55 -19.72
N SER A 61 -2.52 24.12 -18.48
CA SER A 61 -2.71 22.74 -18.05
C SER A 61 -4.16 22.31 -18.23
N ARG A 62 -4.46 21.62 -19.33
CA ARG A 62 -5.72 20.88 -19.48
C ARG A 62 -5.65 19.59 -18.70
N GLY A 63 -6.49 19.47 -17.69
CA GLY A 63 -6.83 18.22 -17.01
C GLY A 63 -7.40 17.22 -18.01
N ILE A 64 -6.80 16.04 -18.08
CA ILE A 64 -7.34 14.90 -18.82
C ILE A 64 -8.28 14.16 -17.87
N SER A 65 -9.57 14.40 -18.06
CA SER A 65 -10.65 13.56 -17.54
C SER A 65 -10.61 12.20 -18.25
N GLY A 66 -10.84 11.12 -17.49
CA GLY A 66 -10.94 9.76 -18.01
C GLY A 66 -11.94 9.64 -19.18
N ALA A 67 -11.42 9.24 -20.32
CA ALA A 67 -12.21 8.72 -21.42
C ALA A 67 -11.47 7.52 -22.00
N SER A 68 -12.14 6.40 -21.92
CA SER A 68 -12.08 5.20 -22.77
C SER A 68 -10.91 5.14 -23.76
N LEU A 69 -9.89 4.33 -23.44
CA LEU A 69 -8.89 3.82 -24.40
C LEU A 69 -9.23 2.38 -24.79
N THR A 70 -10.39 2.22 -25.44
CA THR A 70 -10.67 1.03 -26.27
C THR A 70 -10.53 1.46 -27.73
N GLY A 71 -9.35 1.28 -28.29
CA GLY A 71 -9.15 1.54 -29.72
C GLY A 71 -7.73 1.92 -30.09
N ALA A 72 -6.74 1.06 -29.84
CA ALA A 72 -5.45 1.04 -30.55
C ALA A 72 -4.60 -0.15 -30.11
N ILE A 73 -5.16 -1.39 -30.17
CA ILE A 73 -4.36 -2.62 -30.24
C ILE A 73 -4.29 -3.03 -31.71
N VAL A 74 -3.70 -2.17 -32.51
CA VAL A 74 -3.11 -2.56 -33.80
C VAL A 74 -1.78 -1.83 -33.82
N SER A 75 -0.70 -2.61 -33.79
CA SER A 75 0.60 -2.19 -34.19
C SER A 75 1.73 -1.88 -33.22
N ASP A 76 1.85 -2.54 -32.09
CA ASP A 76 3.20 -2.58 -31.53
C ASP A 76 4.14 -3.44 -32.40
N GLU A 77 3.61 -4.51 -33.05
CA GLU A 77 4.34 -5.25 -34.08
C GLU A 77 4.53 -4.41 -35.37
N MET A 78 3.51 -3.64 -35.80
CA MET A 78 3.63 -2.74 -36.95
C MET A 78 4.52 -1.53 -36.63
N ARG A 79 4.55 -1.03 -35.34
CA ARG A 79 5.48 0.04 -34.96
C ARG A 79 6.93 -0.46 -34.90
N ALA A 80 7.17 -1.66 -34.39
CA ALA A 80 8.50 -2.27 -34.42
C ALA A 80 8.94 -2.59 -35.87
N GLN A 81 8.05 -3.09 -36.72
CA GLN A 81 8.33 -3.32 -38.12
C GLN A 81 8.38 -2.02 -38.93
N SER A 82 7.58 -1.00 -38.62
CA SER A 82 7.66 0.33 -39.21
C SER A 82 8.94 1.07 -38.79
N LEU A 83 9.36 0.94 -37.53
CA LEU A 83 10.66 1.45 -37.08
C LEU A 83 11.84 0.73 -37.73
N MET A 84 11.70 -0.55 -38.07
CA MET A 84 12.71 -1.29 -38.85
C MET A 84 12.62 -1.04 -40.36
N ALA A 85 11.44 -0.71 -40.91
CA ALA A 85 11.24 -0.42 -42.33
C ALA A 85 11.62 1.03 -42.73
N ASP A 86 11.55 1.96 -41.80
CA ASP A 86 12.02 3.35 -41.96
C ASP A 86 13.48 3.56 -41.57
N MET A 87 14.23 2.48 -41.27
CA MET A 87 15.68 2.58 -41.14
C MET A 87 16.27 2.87 -42.55
N PRO A 88 16.87 4.03 -42.75
CA PRO A 88 17.60 4.24 -43.99
C PRO A 88 18.70 3.17 -44.05
N SER A 89 18.74 2.47 -45.23
CA SER A 89 19.80 1.50 -45.55
C SER A 89 21.16 2.03 -45.06
N ALA A 90 22.01 1.13 -44.59
CA ALA A 90 23.34 1.43 -44.06
C ALA A 90 24.34 1.97 -45.13
N ASP A 91 23.88 2.76 -46.06
CA ASP A 91 24.71 3.63 -46.88
C ASP A 91 25.02 4.88 -46.05
N GLY A 92 25.92 4.70 -45.11
CA GLY A 92 26.58 5.77 -44.41
C GLY A 92 27.25 6.67 -45.41
N GLY A 93 26.71 7.89 -45.58
CA GLY A 93 27.43 8.92 -46.30
C GLY A 93 28.85 9.03 -45.70
N ILE A 94 29.83 8.55 -46.48
CA ILE A 94 31.22 8.75 -46.24
C ILE A 94 31.44 10.25 -46.27
N VAL A 95 31.68 10.85 -45.14
CA VAL A 95 32.13 12.25 -45.03
C VAL A 95 33.64 12.17 -45.21
N GLU A 96 34.09 12.90 -46.21
CA GLU A 96 35.50 12.99 -46.63
C GLU A 96 36.53 12.89 -45.51
N ASP A 97 37.52 12.00 -45.71
CA ASP A 97 38.66 11.88 -44.86
C ASP A 97 39.45 13.20 -44.84
N ALA A 98 39.36 13.95 -43.76
CA ALA A 98 40.22 15.10 -43.58
C ALA A 98 41.57 14.55 -43.04
N ASN A 99 42.61 14.55 -43.88
CA ASN A 99 43.96 14.27 -43.46
C ASN A 99 44.40 15.28 -42.40
N GLY A 100 44.55 14.81 -41.13
CA GLY A 100 45.28 15.55 -40.11
C GLY A 100 46.76 15.65 -40.53
N GLY A 101 47.41 16.79 -40.31
CA GLY A 101 48.81 17.06 -40.69
C GLY A 101 49.86 16.15 -40.04
N ASP A 102 49.46 15.14 -39.24
CA ASP A 102 50.31 14.11 -38.61
C ASP A 102 50.09 12.69 -39.21
N GLY A 103 49.30 12.56 -40.28
CA GLY A 103 49.01 11.26 -40.89
C GLY A 103 47.92 10.45 -40.22
N THR A 104 47.18 11.02 -39.25
CA THR A 104 46.02 10.36 -38.63
C THR A 104 44.73 10.65 -39.40
N THR A 105 43.95 9.59 -39.67
CA THR A 105 42.65 9.69 -40.35
C THR A 105 41.58 10.09 -39.31
N VAL A 106 41.05 11.33 -39.38
CA VAL A 106 39.98 11.80 -38.50
C VAL A 106 38.62 11.50 -39.15
N ARG A 107 37.86 10.61 -38.55
CA ARG A 107 36.47 10.37 -38.92
C ARG A 107 35.52 11.44 -38.32
N ARG A 108 34.78 12.12 -39.16
CA ARG A 108 33.70 13.04 -38.69
C ARG A 108 32.40 12.26 -38.63
N ALA A 109 31.80 12.17 -37.43
CA ALA A 109 30.46 11.63 -37.19
C ALA A 109 29.52 12.76 -36.77
N PHE A 110 28.27 12.71 -37.25
CA PHE A 110 27.21 13.58 -36.72
C PHE A 110 26.79 13.11 -35.34
N LEU A 111 27.01 13.92 -34.31
CA LEU A 111 26.74 13.59 -32.92
C LEU A 111 25.28 13.08 -32.70
N GLY A 112 24.28 13.70 -33.33
CA GLY A 112 22.90 13.26 -33.19
C GLY A 112 22.63 11.86 -33.77
N LYS A 113 23.25 11.50 -34.89
CA LYS A 113 23.13 10.16 -35.49
C LYS A 113 23.85 9.11 -34.66
N GLU A 114 25.08 9.41 -34.22
CA GLU A 114 25.87 8.54 -33.37
C GLU A 114 25.15 8.26 -32.03
N MET A 115 24.64 9.31 -31.36
CA MET A 115 23.88 9.15 -30.15
C MET A 115 22.58 8.34 -30.35
N GLN A 116 21.89 8.51 -31.45
CA GLN A 116 20.69 7.73 -31.77
C GLN A 116 21.01 6.24 -31.94
N THR A 117 22.06 5.91 -32.68
CA THR A 117 22.52 4.53 -32.91
C THR A 117 22.98 3.89 -31.60
N SER A 118 23.86 4.54 -30.86
CA SER A 118 24.38 4.06 -29.58
C SER A 118 23.26 3.91 -28.53
N PHE A 119 22.27 4.82 -28.51
CA PHE A 119 21.13 4.70 -27.60
C PHE A 119 20.23 3.52 -27.95
N LEU A 120 19.99 3.24 -29.23
CA LEU A 120 19.24 2.08 -29.67
C LEU A 120 19.96 0.77 -29.29
N GLU A 121 21.26 0.67 -29.59
CA GLU A 121 22.09 -0.49 -29.21
C GLU A 121 22.11 -0.71 -27.70
N TYR A 122 22.31 0.36 -26.92
CA TYR A 122 22.22 0.29 -25.46
C TYR A 122 20.84 -0.16 -24.99
N SER A 123 19.77 0.41 -25.55
CA SER A 123 18.39 0.07 -25.17
C SER A 123 18.08 -1.39 -25.46
N MET A 124 18.46 -1.90 -26.64
CA MET A 124 18.29 -3.30 -27.01
C MET A 124 19.09 -4.21 -26.06
N SER A 125 20.33 -3.87 -25.77
CA SER A 125 21.16 -4.63 -24.83
C SER A 125 20.55 -4.68 -23.44
N VAL A 126 20.02 -3.55 -22.92
CA VAL A 126 19.36 -3.53 -21.61
C VAL A 126 18.06 -4.35 -21.61
N ILE A 127 17.28 -4.31 -22.67
CA ILE A 127 16.03 -5.06 -22.80
C ILE A 127 16.30 -6.56 -22.89
N VAL A 128 17.08 -7.00 -23.88
CA VAL A 128 17.26 -8.43 -24.20
C VAL A 128 18.29 -9.10 -23.29
N SER A 129 19.40 -8.43 -22.97
CA SER A 129 20.55 -9.06 -22.33
C SER A 129 20.73 -8.71 -20.84
N ARG A 130 19.79 -7.97 -20.22
CA ARG A 130 19.96 -7.54 -18.81
C ARG A 130 18.70 -7.58 -17.97
N ALA A 131 17.63 -6.84 -18.36
CA ALA A 131 16.56 -6.48 -17.44
C ALA A 131 15.38 -7.46 -17.43
N LEU A 132 15.07 -8.09 -18.57
CA LEU A 132 13.88 -8.92 -18.73
C LEU A 132 14.18 -10.41 -18.64
N PRO A 133 13.26 -11.21 -18.06
CA PRO A 133 13.37 -12.66 -18.02
C PRO A 133 12.91 -13.28 -19.35
N ASP A 134 13.46 -14.44 -19.71
CA ASP A 134 12.91 -15.29 -20.76
C ASP A 134 11.63 -16.00 -20.23
N VAL A 135 10.61 -16.10 -21.05
CA VAL A 135 9.33 -16.71 -20.66
C VAL A 135 9.45 -18.20 -20.33
N ARG A 136 10.41 -18.90 -20.95
CA ARG A 136 10.64 -20.35 -20.86
C ARG A 136 11.21 -20.75 -19.50
N ASP A 137 12.29 -20.12 -19.04
CA ASP A 137 12.95 -20.46 -17.78
C ASP A 137 12.77 -19.43 -16.65
N GLY A 138 12.19 -18.26 -16.95
CA GLY A 138 11.93 -17.19 -15.99
C GLY A 138 13.18 -16.47 -15.48
N LEU A 139 14.33 -16.66 -16.11
CA LEU A 139 15.59 -16.14 -15.67
C LEU A 139 16.09 -14.98 -16.54
N LYS A 140 16.72 -14.01 -15.89
CA LYS A 140 17.54 -13.03 -16.59
C LYS A 140 18.91 -13.66 -16.92
N PRO A 141 19.66 -13.10 -17.88
CA PRO A 141 20.98 -13.65 -18.24
C PRO A 141 21.92 -13.83 -17.04
N VAL A 142 21.99 -12.87 -16.12
CA VAL A 142 22.85 -12.96 -14.92
C VAL A 142 22.45 -14.12 -14.00
N HIS A 143 21.13 -14.35 -13.78
CA HIS A 143 20.63 -15.48 -12.98
C HIS A 143 21.03 -16.80 -13.60
N ARG A 144 20.81 -16.95 -14.93
CA ARG A 144 21.11 -18.16 -15.68
C ARG A 144 22.61 -18.47 -15.65
N ARG A 145 23.45 -17.45 -15.82
CA ARG A 145 24.92 -17.56 -15.76
C ARG A 145 25.42 -17.98 -14.38
N ILE A 146 24.84 -17.45 -13.31
CA ILE A 146 25.19 -17.86 -11.93
C ILE A 146 24.86 -19.34 -11.72
N LEU A 147 23.64 -19.78 -12.03
CA LEU A 147 23.24 -21.18 -11.84
C LEU A 147 24.05 -22.12 -12.72
N TYR A 148 24.30 -21.75 -13.97
CA TYR A 148 25.11 -22.54 -14.90
C TYR A 148 26.58 -22.65 -14.47
N ALA A 149 27.22 -21.54 -14.06
CA ALA A 149 28.58 -21.53 -13.56
C ALA A 149 28.75 -22.41 -12.31
N MET A 150 27.76 -22.34 -11.37
CA MET A 150 27.77 -23.19 -10.18
C MET A 150 27.61 -24.67 -10.54
N TYR A 151 26.77 -25.01 -11.53
CA TYR A 151 26.57 -26.37 -12.04
C TYR A 151 27.83 -26.92 -12.69
N GLU A 152 28.43 -26.17 -13.61
CA GLU A 152 29.67 -26.59 -14.31
C GLU A 152 30.87 -26.72 -13.35
N SER A 153 30.95 -25.86 -12.33
CA SER A 153 31.98 -25.94 -11.29
C SER A 153 31.70 -27.04 -10.25
N GLY A 154 30.55 -27.73 -10.36
CA GLY A 154 30.14 -28.80 -9.45
C GLY A 154 29.80 -28.37 -8.04
N TYR A 155 29.23 -27.14 -7.85
CA TYR A 155 28.75 -26.65 -6.54
C TYR A 155 27.32 -27.10 -6.31
N THR A 156 27.11 -28.39 -6.30
CA THR A 156 25.82 -29.10 -6.23
C THR A 156 25.38 -29.32 -4.78
N PRO A 157 24.09 -29.62 -4.51
CA PRO A 157 23.56 -29.78 -3.16
C PRO A 157 24.16 -30.92 -2.32
N ASP A 158 24.76 -31.90 -2.97
CA ASP A 158 25.43 -33.05 -2.38
C ASP A 158 26.86 -32.76 -1.93
N ARG A 159 27.40 -31.60 -2.30
CA ARG A 159 28.77 -31.18 -2.00
C ARG A 159 28.80 -30.10 -0.92
N PRO A 160 29.93 -29.90 -0.24
CA PRO A 160 30.10 -28.79 0.70
C PRO A 160 29.89 -27.42 0.05
N HIS A 161 29.45 -26.44 0.86
CA HIS A 161 29.38 -25.06 0.45
C HIS A 161 30.77 -24.51 0.03
N MET A 162 30.81 -23.65 -0.96
CA MET A 162 32.01 -22.99 -1.45
C MET A 162 31.96 -21.51 -1.17
N LYS A 163 33.12 -20.85 -0.96
CA LYS A 163 33.20 -19.39 -0.77
C LYS A 163 32.50 -18.67 -1.90
N SER A 164 31.57 -17.75 -1.57
CA SER A 164 30.82 -16.97 -2.56
C SER A 164 31.71 -16.22 -3.54
N ALA A 165 32.86 -15.71 -3.07
CA ALA A 165 33.86 -15.05 -3.91
C ALA A 165 34.38 -15.93 -5.06
N ARG A 166 34.41 -17.26 -4.88
CA ARG A 166 34.82 -18.19 -5.93
C ARG A 166 33.76 -18.30 -7.01
N THR A 167 32.50 -18.45 -6.62
CA THR A 167 31.37 -18.47 -7.56
C THR A 167 31.32 -17.16 -8.36
N VAL A 168 31.43 -16.02 -7.67
CA VAL A 168 31.45 -14.70 -8.33
C VAL A 168 32.59 -14.57 -9.33
N GLY A 169 33.82 -15.01 -8.95
CA GLY A 169 34.97 -15.03 -9.83
C GLY A 169 34.79 -15.93 -11.08
N ASP A 170 34.22 -17.15 -10.90
CA ASP A 170 33.88 -18.05 -12.01
C ASP A 170 32.88 -17.42 -12.98
N VAL A 171 31.83 -16.76 -12.45
CA VAL A 171 30.79 -16.09 -13.26
C VAL A 171 31.39 -14.94 -14.09
N ILE A 172 32.15 -14.05 -13.45
CA ILE A 172 32.72 -12.87 -14.11
C ILE A 172 33.75 -13.27 -15.14
N GLY A 173 34.66 -14.19 -14.77
CA GLY A 173 35.76 -14.60 -15.64
C GLY A 173 35.29 -15.41 -16.84
N LYS A 174 34.15 -16.12 -16.77
CA LYS A 174 33.73 -17.05 -17.83
C LYS A 174 32.53 -16.58 -18.65
N TYR A 175 31.57 -15.86 -18.03
CA TYR A 175 30.25 -15.66 -18.66
C TYR A 175 29.73 -14.24 -18.57
N HIS A 176 30.05 -13.45 -17.52
CA HIS A 176 29.37 -12.19 -17.24
C HIS A 176 30.36 -11.06 -16.93
N PRO A 177 30.88 -10.32 -17.95
CA PRO A 177 31.93 -9.34 -17.81
C PRO A 177 31.40 -8.01 -17.19
N HIS A 178 30.87 -8.07 -15.96
CA HIS A 178 30.34 -6.93 -15.23
C HIS A 178 30.84 -6.93 -13.77
N GLY A 179 30.48 -5.90 -12.98
CA GLY A 179 30.98 -5.74 -11.61
C GLY A 179 30.63 -6.91 -10.69
N ASP A 180 31.59 -7.27 -9.83
CA ASP A 180 31.47 -8.34 -8.84
C ASP A 180 30.32 -8.18 -7.88
N SER A 181 30.06 -6.93 -7.42
CA SER A 181 28.95 -6.60 -6.53
C SER A 181 27.60 -6.95 -7.15
N ALA A 182 27.40 -6.66 -8.45
CA ALA A 182 26.13 -6.97 -9.13
C ALA A 182 25.85 -8.48 -9.20
N VAL A 183 26.90 -9.29 -9.46
CA VAL A 183 26.80 -10.75 -9.49
C VAL A 183 26.55 -11.29 -8.08
N TYR A 184 27.27 -10.78 -7.07
CA TYR A 184 27.12 -11.21 -5.68
C TYR A 184 25.73 -10.87 -5.14
N ASP A 185 25.24 -9.64 -5.32
CA ASP A 185 23.93 -9.22 -4.85
C ASP A 185 22.80 -10.03 -5.51
N THR A 186 22.97 -10.39 -6.78
CA THR A 186 22.04 -11.27 -7.48
C THR A 186 22.04 -12.67 -6.86
N MET A 187 23.22 -13.26 -6.61
CA MET A 187 23.34 -14.56 -5.95
C MET A 187 22.74 -14.54 -4.53
N VAL A 188 22.99 -13.47 -3.78
CA VAL A 188 22.41 -13.24 -2.45
C VAL A 188 20.88 -13.28 -2.54
N ARG A 189 20.28 -12.56 -3.50
CA ARG A 189 18.83 -12.54 -3.67
C ARG A 189 18.26 -13.93 -4.00
N LEU A 190 18.96 -14.73 -4.81
CA LEU A 190 18.55 -16.11 -5.12
C LEU A 190 18.56 -17.04 -3.89
N ALA A 191 19.28 -16.69 -2.82
CA ALA A 191 19.36 -17.44 -1.58
C ALA A 191 18.36 -16.97 -0.51
N GLN A 192 17.75 -15.78 -0.65
CA GLN A 192 16.90 -15.19 0.39
C GLN A 192 15.48 -15.78 0.41
N PRO A 193 15.04 -16.43 1.52
CA PRO A 193 13.71 -17.05 1.62
C PRO A 193 12.55 -16.04 1.72
N PHE A 194 12.85 -14.75 2.00
CA PHE A 194 11.89 -13.66 1.99
C PHE A 194 11.81 -12.93 0.64
N SER A 195 12.75 -13.19 -0.29
CA SER A 195 12.76 -12.65 -1.65
C SER A 195 12.26 -13.66 -2.68
N MET A 196 12.62 -14.93 -2.52
CA MET A 196 12.29 -16.03 -3.44
C MET A 196 11.25 -16.95 -2.82
N ARG A 197 10.22 -17.32 -3.60
CA ARG A 197 9.21 -18.29 -3.14
C ARG A 197 9.80 -19.70 -3.03
N VAL A 198 10.68 -20.03 -3.97
CA VAL A 198 11.53 -21.23 -3.98
C VAL A 198 12.96 -20.79 -4.20
N PRO A 199 13.81 -20.70 -3.15
CA PRO A 199 15.21 -20.32 -3.28
C PRO A 199 15.98 -21.28 -4.20
N LEU A 200 16.86 -20.70 -5.04
CA LEU A 200 17.67 -21.44 -6.01
C LEU A 200 19.13 -21.59 -5.57
N VAL A 201 19.57 -20.83 -4.58
CA VAL A 201 20.89 -20.90 -3.97
C VAL A 201 20.72 -21.26 -2.50
N ASP A 202 21.55 -22.19 -2.01
CA ASP A 202 21.67 -22.56 -0.61
C ASP A 202 22.90 -21.85 -0.04
N GLY A 203 22.63 -20.80 0.77
CA GLY A 203 23.62 -19.91 1.36
C GLY A 203 23.97 -20.31 2.80
N HIS A 204 25.25 -20.24 3.15
CA HIS A 204 25.77 -20.40 4.50
C HIS A 204 26.46 -19.12 4.96
N GLY A 205 26.03 -18.57 6.11
CA GLY A 205 26.48 -17.29 6.64
C GLY A 205 25.37 -16.22 6.58
N ASN A 206 25.74 -14.94 6.63
CA ASN A 206 24.79 -13.83 6.56
C ASN A 206 24.51 -13.42 5.11
N PHE A 207 23.33 -13.75 4.61
CA PHE A 207 22.79 -13.37 3.30
C PHE A 207 21.77 -12.23 3.38
N GLY A 208 21.88 -11.37 4.40
CA GLY A 208 20.93 -10.28 4.64
C GLY A 208 19.69 -10.68 5.41
N SER A 209 18.90 -9.70 5.81
CA SER A 209 17.66 -9.90 6.57
C SER A 209 16.49 -9.13 5.96
N ILE A 210 15.27 -9.45 6.42
CA ILE A 210 14.05 -8.72 6.07
C ILE A 210 14.05 -7.29 6.63
N ASP A 211 14.94 -6.98 7.56
CA ASP A 211 15.14 -5.66 8.15
C ASP A 211 15.92 -4.72 7.24
N GLY A 212 16.48 -5.29 6.17
CA GLY A 212 17.25 -4.55 5.19
C GLY A 212 18.75 -4.54 5.48
N ASP A 213 19.22 -5.37 6.42
CA ASP A 213 20.63 -5.59 6.60
C ASP A 213 21.23 -6.18 5.33
N GLY A 214 22.36 -5.66 4.90
CA GLY A 214 23.09 -6.20 3.76
C GLY A 214 23.71 -7.56 4.05
N ALA A 215 23.99 -8.34 3.00
CA ALA A 215 24.76 -9.56 3.13
C ALA A 215 26.20 -9.24 3.59
N ALA A 216 26.82 -10.15 4.31
CA ALA A 216 28.24 -10.06 4.63
C ALA A 216 29.07 -10.13 3.34
N ALA A 217 30.27 -9.55 3.34
CA ALA A 217 31.15 -9.56 2.17
C ALA A 217 31.38 -11.00 1.67
N MET A 218 31.47 -11.18 0.34
CA MET A 218 31.53 -12.50 -0.34
C MET A 218 32.68 -13.39 0.12
N ARG A 219 33.73 -12.84 0.74
CA ARG A 219 34.83 -13.61 1.34
C ARG A 219 34.42 -14.36 2.64
N TYR A 220 33.33 -13.95 3.28
CA TYR A 220 32.84 -14.58 4.51
C TYR A 220 31.70 -15.58 4.29
N THR A 221 30.89 -15.34 3.26
CA THR A 221 29.74 -16.20 2.93
C THR A 221 30.15 -17.39 2.07
N GLU A 222 29.36 -18.44 2.12
CA GLU A 222 29.52 -19.65 1.29
C GLU A 222 28.19 -19.99 0.62
N ALA A 223 28.24 -20.56 -0.57
CA ALA A 223 27.05 -20.89 -1.32
C ALA A 223 27.22 -22.19 -2.13
N ARG A 224 26.10 -22.82 -2.45
CA ARG A 224 25.97 -23.91 -3.41
C ARG A 224 24.60 -23.87 -4.05
N LEU A 225 24.33 -24.63 -5.08
CA LEU A 225 23.00 -24.78 -5.66
C LEU A 225 22.03 -25.35 -4.62
N ALA A 226 20.83 -24.80 -4.56
CA ALA A 226 19.73 -25.41 -3.81
C ALA A 226 19.15 -26.62 -4.59
N LYS A 227 18.54 -27.57 -3.87
CA LYS A 227 17.95 -28.75 -4.53
C LYS A 227 16.97 -28.42 -5.65
N PRO A 228 16.06 -27.43 -5.52
CA PRO A 228 15.16 -27.04 -6.61
C PRO A 228 15.87 -26.50 -7.84
N ALA A 229 17.04 -25.87 -7.69
CA ALA A 229 17.81 -25.38 -8.83
C ALA A 229 18.31 -26.49 -9.74
N MET A 230 18.55 -27.70 -9.20
CA MET A 230 18.92 -28.86 -10.00
C MET A 230 17.82 -29.25 -11.00
N GLU A 231 16.56 -29.07 -10.64
CA GLU A 231 15.44 -29.32 -11.54
C GLU A 231 15.35 -28.31 -12.71
N LEU A 232 15.93 -27.12 -12.58
CA LEU A 232 16.06 -26.16 -13.69
C LEU A 232 17.20 -26.53 -14.66
N LEU A 233 18.21 -27.25 -14.16
CA LEU A 233 19.47 -27.56 -14.88
C LEU A 233 19.50 -29.00 -15.41
N ASP A 234 18.54 -29.81 -15.00
CA ASP A 234 18.49 -31.23 -15.38
C ASP A 234 18.30 -31.39 -16.90
N GLY A 235 19.05 -32.29 -17.49
CA GLY A 235 19.02 -32.55 -18.94
C GLY A 235 19.95 -31.66 -19.79
N LEU A 236 20.67 -30.67 -19.23
CA LEU A 236 21.59 -29.79 -20.01
C LEU A 236 22.62 -30.57 -20.85
N LYS A 237 23.09 -31.73 -20.36
CA LYS A 237 24.05 -32.56 -21.07
C LYS A 237 23.42 -33.49 -22.12
N GLU A 238 22.12 -33.40 -22.31
CA GLU A 238 21.36 -34.21 -23.25
C GLU A 238 20.81 -33.40 -24.44
N GLU A 239 21.49 -32.31 -24.78
CA GLU A 239 21.20 -31.43 -25.94
C GLU A 239 19.77 -30.90 -25.94
N THR A 240 19.20 -30.69 -24.76
CA THR A 240 17.81 -30.29 -24.58
C THR A 240 17.52 -28.83 -24.94
N VAL A 241 18.58 -27.98 -24.90
CA VAL A 241 18.53 -26.55 -25.21
C VAL A 241 19.68 -26.14 -26.08
N ASP A 242 19.57 -24.97 -26.71
CA ASP A 242 20.62 -24.40 -27.52
C ASP A 242 21.67 -23.72 -26.65
N PHE A 243 22.91 -23.74 -27.14
CA PHE A 243 24.06 -23.06 -26.55
C PHE A 243 24.52 -21.95 -27.49
N GLN A 244 25.10 -20.90 -26.91
CA GLN A 244 25.70 -19.78 -27.61
C GLN A 244 27.10 -19.52 -27.07
N PRO A 245 28.03 -18.90 -27.88
CA PRO A 245 29.28 -18.46 -27.36
C PRO A 245 29.14 -17.48 -26.20
N ASN A 246 30.06 -17.52 -25.22
CA ASN A 246 30.17 -16.51 -24.19
C ASN A 246 30.72 -15.18 -24.76
N TYR A 247 30.96 -14.18 -23.91
CA TYR A 247 31.35 -12.83 -24.34
C TYR A 247 32.73 -12.76 -25.08
N ASP A 248 33.63 -13.71 -24.87
CA ASP A 248 34.97 -13.80 -25.51
C ASP A 248 35.09 -14.97 -26.46
N GLU A 249 33.99 -15.66 -26.78
CA GLU A 249 33.89 -16.82 -27.67
C GLU A 249 34.74 -18.03 -27.24
N SER A 250 35.29 -18.01 -26.01
CA SER A 250 36.14 -19.10 -25.51
C SER A 250 35.35 -20.28 -24.96
N LEU A 251 34.14 -20.06 -24.51
CA LEU A 251 33.24 -21.06 -23.90
C LEU A 251 31.84 -20.97 -24.48
N GLN A 252 31.02 -21.96 -24.14
CA GLN A 252 29.58 -21.98 -24.49
C GLN A 252 28.73 -21.78 -23.24
N GLU A 253 27.66 -21.02 -23.36
CA GLU A 253 26.62 -20.87 -22.33
C GLU A 253 25.24 -21.22 -22.87
N PRO A 254 24.31 -21.75 -22.04
CA PRO A 254 22.98 -22.08 -22.52
C PRO A 254 22.16 -20.81 -22.77
N VAL A 255 21.44 -20.78 -23.91
CA VAL A 255 20.51 -19.68 -24.23
C VAL A 255 19.38 -19.62 -23.22
N VAL A 256 18.89 -20.79 -22.79
CA VAL A 256 17.80 -20.99 -21.83
C VAL A 256 18.05 -22.28 -21.04
N LEU A 257 17.52 -22.41 -19.83
CA LEU A 257 17.61 -23.68 -19.08
C LEU A 257 16.40 -24.60 -19.41
N PRO A 258 16.56 -25.92 -19.23
CA PRO A 258 15.44 -26.88 -19.43
C PRO A 258 14.22 -26.59 -18.54
N ALA A 259 14.42 -26.11 -17.32
CA ALA A 259 13.41 -25.57 -16.40
C ALA A 259 12.18 -26.46 -16.20
N ARG A 260 12.34 -27.62 -15.56
CA ARG A 260 11.30 -28.66 -15.36
C ARG A 260 10.10 -28.20 -14.52
N PHE A 261 10.10 -26.97 -13.99
CA PHE A 261 8.94 -26.32 -13.37
C PHE A 261 8.84 -24.85 -13.83
N PRO A 262 7.63 -24.23 -13.83
CA PRO A 262 7.41 -22.89 -14.40
C PRO A 262 7.97 -21.79 -13.49
N ASN A 263 9.32 -21.65 -13.48
CA ASN A 263 10.05 -20.76 -12.57
C ASN A 263 9.64 -19.28 -12.71
N LEU A 264 9.25 -18.82 -13.91
CA LEU A 264 8.75 -17.46 -14.12
C LEU A 264 7.54 -17.15 -13.22
N LEU A 265 6.60 -18.09 -13.12
CA LEU A 265 5.42 -17.95 -12.26
C LEU A 265 5.77 -18.20 -10.80
N VAL A 266 6.57 -19.23 -10.50
CA VAL A 266 6.87 -19.65 -9.12
C VAL A 266 7.65 -18.56 -8.37
N ASN A 267 8.73 -18.04 -8.95
CA ASN A 267 9.59 -17.05 -8.30
C ASN A 267 9.30 -15.60 -8.73
N GLY A 268 8.56 -15.43 -9.82
CA GLY A 268 8.32 -14.11 -10.40
C GLY A 268 9.59 -13.48 -10.96
N SER A 269 9.48 -12.26 -11.42
CA SER A 269 10.61 -11.45 -11.87
C SER A 269 10.31 -9.97 -11.75
N GLN A 270 11.33 -9.17 -11.44
CA GLN A 270 11.22 -7.73 -11.36
C GLN A 270 12.41 -7.09 -12.09
N GLY A 271 12.14 -6.14 -12.98
CA GLY A 271 13.18 -5.49 -13.77
C GLY A 271 12.74 -4.19 -14.40
N ILE A 272 13.68 -3.27 -14.54
CA ILE A 272 13.49 -1.97 -15.19
C ILE A 272 14.40 -1.92 -16.42
N ALA A 273 13.79 -1.83 -17.60
CA ALA A 273 14.49 -1.65 -18.87
C ALA A 273 14.24 -0.23 -19.41
N VAL A 274 14.78 0.06 -20.58
CA VAL A 274 14.54 1.35 -21.25
C VAL A 274 13.10 1.36 -21.82
N GLY A 275 12.27 2.27 -21.36
CA GLY A 275 10.90 2.44 -21.84
C GLY A 275 9.88 1.39 -21.34
N MET A 276 10.32 0.36 -20.59
CA MET A 276 9.43 -0.69 -20.10
C MET A 276 9.94 -1.30 -18.79
N ALA A 277 9.03 -1.94 -18.04
CA ALA A 277 9.37 -2.63 -16.80
C ALA A 277 8.59 -3.93 -16.68
N THR A 278 9.17 -4.92 -16.03
CA THR A 278 8.51 -6.17 -15.65
C THR A 278 8.34 -6.23 -14.13
N ASN A 279 7.21 -6.72 -13.67
CA ASN A 279 6.93 -6.96 -12.25
C ASN A 279 5.95 -8.13 -12.11
N ILE A 280 6.48 -9.33 -12.19
CA ILE A 280 5.73 -10.59 -12.15
C ILE A 280 5.74 -11.10 -10.71
N PRO A 281 4.55 -11.27 -10.07
CA PRO A 281 4.48 -11.76 -8.70
C PRO A 281 4.80 -13.25 -8.61
N PRO A 282 5.36 -13.73 -7.48
CA PRO A 282 5.57 -15.15 -7.23
C PRO A 282 4.25 -15.87 -6.95
N HIS A 283 4.19 -17.17 -7.32
CA HIS A 283 3.03 -18.05 -7.11
C HIS A 283 3.44 -19.34 -6.42
N ASN A 284 2.45 -20.08 -5.93
CA ASN A 284 2.69 -21.37 -5.30
C ASN A 284 3.14 -22.42 -6.33
N LEU A 285 4.20 -23.17 -6.02
CA LEU A 285 4.76 -24.17 -6.92
C LEU A 285 3.72 -25.25 -7.30
N GLY A 286 2.98 -25.77 -6.30
CA GLY A 286 1.99 -26.82 -6.54
C GLY A 286 0.85 -26.33 -7.42
N GLU A 287 0.33 -25.13 -7.17
CA GLU A 287 -0.75 -24.52 -7.95
C GLU A 287 -0.31 -24.19 -9.38
N ALA A 288 0.93 -23.72 -9.56
CA ALA A 288 1.47 -23.44 -10.89
C ALA A 288 1.63 -24.70 -11.72
N ILE A 289 2.06 -25.82 -11.11
CA ILE A 289 2.12 -27.14 -11.76
C ILE A 289 0.72 -27.63 -12.12
N ASP A 290 -0.25 -27.51 -11.22
CA ASP A 290 -1.63 -27.90 -11.49
C ASP A 290 -2.25 -27.06 -12.61
N ALA A 291 -1.92 -25.77 -12.72
CA ALA A 291 -2.36 -24.91 -13.81
C ALA A 291 -1.76 -25.34 -15.17
N VAL A 292 -0.49 -25.75 -15.21
CA VAL A 292 0.14 -26.33 -16.41
C VAL A 292 -0.58 -27.61 -16.80
N ALA A 293 -0.85 -28.53 -15.86
CA ALA A 293 -1.55 -29.78 -16.11
C ALA A 293 -2.98 -29.55 -16.64
N LEU A 294 -3.73 -28.62 -16.04
CA LEU A 294 -5.07 -28.24 -16.49
C LEU A 294 -5.05 -27.73 -17.95
N MET A 295 -4.09 -26.85 -18.27
CA MET A 295 -4.00 -26.29 -19.62
C MET A 295 -3.56 -27.32 -20.69
N MET A 296 -2.76 -28.31 -20.29
CA MET A 296 -2.43 -29.45 -21.17
C MET A 296 -3.63 -30.37 -21.42
N ASP A 297 -4.50 -30.56 -20.40
CA ASP A 297 -5.73 -31.37 -20.55
C ASP A 297 -6.84 -30.61 -21.30
N ASN A 298 -6.93 -29.30 -21.10
CA ASN A 298 -7.91 -28.42 -21.75
C ASN A 298 -7.27 -27.11 -22.20
N PRO A 299 -6.74 -27.03 -23.43
CA PRO A 299 -6.11 -25.79 -23.96
C PRO A 299 -7.08 -24.60 -24.04
N ASP A 300 -8.39 -24.86 -24.11
CA ASP A 300 -9.43 -23.83 -24.17
C ASP A 300 -9.98 -23.43 -22.80
N CYS A 301 -9.37 -23.90 -21.68
CA CYS A 301 -9.81 -23.58 -20.33
C CYS A 301 -9.95 -22.05 -20.14
N THR A 302 -10.96 -21.64 -19.35
CA THR A 302 -11.22 -20.23 -19.04
C THR A 302 -10.28 -19.70 -17.96
N THR A 303 -10.17 -18.37 -17.83
CA THR A 303 -9.40 -17.75 -16.73
C THR A 303 -10.00 -18.11 -15.37
N GLU A 304 -11.32 -18.24 -15.30
CA GLU A 304 -12.02 -18.65 -14.08
C GLU A 304 -11.66 -20.08 -13.64
N GLU A 305 -11.54 -21.01 -14.60
CA GLU A 305 -11.09 -22.39 -14.33
C GLU A 305 -9.64 -22.41 -13.84
N LEU A 306 -8.76 -21.63 -14.46
CA LEU A 306 -7.38 -21.46 -13.99
C LEU A 306 -7.32 -20.86 -12.58
N MET A 307 -8.19 -19.89 -12.26
CA MET A 307 -8.27 -19.29 -10.92
C MET A 307 -8.80 -20.26 -9.85
N GLN A 308 -9.48 -21.37 -10.21
CA GLN A 308 -9.85 -22.40 -9.24
C GLN A 308 -8.63 -23.21 -8.79
N VAL A 309 -7.67 -23.43 -9.68
CA VAL A 309 -6.45 -24.21 -9.43
C VAL A 309 -5.33 -23.32 -8.91
N MET A 310 -5.16 -22.13 -9.50
CA MET A 310 -4.17 -21.12 -9.09
C MET A 310 -4.89 -19.81 -8.77
N PRO A 311 -5.39 -19.64 -7.52
CA PRO A 311 -6.26 -18.52 -7.16
C PRO A 311 -5.58 -17.14 -7.17
N GLY A 312 -4.25 -17.08 -7.20
CA GLY A 312 -3.48 -15.84 -7.28
C GLY A 312 -2.05 -15.98 -6.77
N PRO A 313 -1.32 -14.87 -6.61
CA PRO A 313 0.06 -14.85 -6.13
C PRO A 313 0.21 -15.46 -4.73
N ASP A 314 1.41 -15.98 -4.45
CA ASP A 314 1.79 -16.55 -3.17
C ASP A 314 3.15 -15.99 -2.74
N PHE A 315 3.13 -14.87 -2.04
CA PHE A 315 4.33 -14.13 -1.66
C PHE A 315 5.13 -14.86 -0.56
N PRO A 316 6.47 -14.84 -0.62
CA PRO A 316 7.32 -15.50 0.38
C PRO A 316 7.08 -15.00 1.81
N THR A 317 6.71 -13.73 1.99
CA THR A 317 6.44 -13.09 3.28
C THR A 317 5.00 -13.27 3.77
N GLY A 318 4.14 -14.01 3.04
CA GLY A 318 2.73 -14.19 3.39
C GLY A 318 1.88 -12.96 3.08
N ALA A 319 1.27 -12.39 4.10
CA ALA A 319 0.33 -11.27 4.02
C ALA A 319 -1.01 -11.61 3.35
N THR A 320 -1.91 -10.63 3.21
CA THR A 320 -3.25 -10.82 2.63
C THR A 320 -3.39 -9.97 1.38
N ILE A 321 -3.82 -10.58 0.27
CA ILE A 321 -4.26 -9.86 -0.94
C ILE A 321 -5.73 -9.47 -0.73
N MET A 322 -6.04 -8.20 -0.91
CA MET A 322 -7.39 -7.68 -0.75
C MET A 322 -8.11 -7.66 -2.10
N GLY A 323 -9.11 -8.55 -2.23
CA GLY A 323 -9.92 -8.67 -3.44
C GLY A 323 -9.33 -9.57 -4.54
N LYS A 324 -10.20 -10.01 -5.44
CA LYS A 324 -9.84 -10.88 -6.58
C LYS A 324 -9.81 -10.15 -7.93
N GLY A 325 -10.32 -8.91 -7.99
CA GLY A 325 -10.44 -8.16 -9.25
C GLY A 325 -9.10 -7.96 -9.94
N GLY A 326 -8.11 -7.43 -9.21
CA GLY A 326 -6.78 -7.20 -9.77
C GLY A 326 -6.05 -8.49 -10.17
N ILE A 327 -6.38 -9.65 -9.55
CA ILE A 327 -5.86 -10.96 -9.95
C ILE A 327 -6.43 -11.35 -11.32
N LYS A 328 -7.75 -11.23 -11.48
CA LYS A 328 -8.42 -11.51 -12.76
C LYS A 328 -7.88 -10.63 -13.87
N ASP A 329 -7.74 -9.33 -13.62
CA ASP A 329 -7.24 -8.35 -14.59
C ASP A 329 -5.87 -8.78 -15.17
N TYR A 330 -4.88 -9.09 -14.31
CA TYR A 330 -3.57 -9.45 -14.85
C TYR A 330 -3.50 -10.86 -15.43
N TYR A 331 -4.38 -11.80 -15.01
CA TYR A 331 -4.48 -13.11 -15.63
C TYR A 331 -5.01 -13.01 -17.08
N GLU A 332 -5.92 -12.07 -17.33
CA GLU A 332 -6.50 -11.85 -18.66
C GLU A 332 -5.62 -10.95 -19.56
N THR A 333 -5.08 -9.88 -19.00
CA THR A 333 -4.44 -8.81 -19.78
C THR A 333 -2.94 -8.68 -19.60
N GLY A 334 -2.34 -9.43 -18.67
CA GLY A 334 -0.94 -9.27 -18.28
C GLY A 334 -0.68 -8.03 -17.42
N ARG A 335 -1.70 -7.23 -17.06
CA ARG A 335 -1.58 -6.04 -16.21
C ARG A 335 -2.66 -6.01 -15.15
N GLY A 336 -2.27 -5.65 -13.93
CA GLY A 336 -3.22 -5.53 -12.82
C GLY A 336 -2.62 -4.80 -11.63
N SER A 337 -3.45 -4.51 -10.65
CA SER A 337 -3.02 -3.88 -9.39
C SER A 337 -3.57 -4.68 -8.22
N LEU A 338 -2.68 -5.09 -7.33
CA LEU A 338 -3.03 -5.84 -6.12
C LEU A 338 -2.83 -4.95 -4.91
N THR A 339 -3.72 -5.06 -3.93
CA THR A 339 -3.54 -4.44 -2.62
C THR A 339 -3.11 -5.50 -1.63
N LEU A 340 -1.90 -5.35 -1.09
CA LEU A 340 -1.34 -6.24 -0.06
C LEU A 340 -1.52 -5.61 1.30
N ARG A 341 -2.00 -6.38 2.27
CA ARG A 341 -2.21 -5.95 3.66
C ARG A 341 -1.51 -6.89 4.62
N ALA A 342 -0.82 -6.33 5.61
CA ALA A 342 -0.21 -7.06 6.70
C ALA A 342 -1.22 -7.97 7.41
N LYS A 343 -0.78 -9.13 7.87
CA LYS A 343 -1.57 -10.00 8.74
C LYS A 343 -1.39 -9.58 10.18
N TYR A 344 -2.48 -9.44 10.90
CA TYR A 344 -2.49 -8.94 12.27
C TYR A 344 -3.44 -9.72 13.17
N GLU A 345 -3.19 -9.63 14.47
CA GLU A 345 -4.06 -10.13 15.53
C GLU A 345 -4.34 -9.00 16.51
N ILE A 346 -5.53 -8.99 17.09
CA ILE A 346 -5.93 -8.04 18.13
C ILE A 346 -6.11 -8.83 19.42
N ASN A 347 -5.33 -8.48 20.44
CA ASN A 347 -5.42 -9.09 21.75
C ASN A 347 -5.97 -8.08 22.76
N GLU A 348 -6.90 -8.49 23.59
CA GLU A 348 -7.41 -7.70 24.70
C GLU A 348 -6.55 -7.90 25.96
N LYS A 349 -6.15 -6.80 26.57
CA LYS A 349 -5.38 -6.75 27.83
C LYS A 349 -6.26 -6.32 29.00
N LYS A 350 -5.81 -6.55 30.21
CA LYS A 350 -6.47 -6.08 31.43
C LYS A 350 -6.68 -4.56 31.41
N ASN A 351 -7.71 -4.05 32.08
CA ASN A 351 -8.05 -2.63 32.18
C ASN A 351 -8.51 -1.98 30.87
N ASN A 352 -9.25 -2.69 30.02
CA ASN A 352 -9.80 -2.17 28.76
C ASN A 352 -8.71 -1.57 27.85
N ARG A 353 -7.54 -2.23 27.80
CA ARG A 353 -6.47 -1.96 26.86
C ARG A 353 -6.42 -3.06 25.83
N SER A 354 -5.98 -2.75 24.64
CA SER A 354 -5.76 -3.72 23.57
C SER A 354 -4.37 -3.55 22.99
N GLU A 355 -3.87 -4.59 22.36
CA GLU A 355 -2.67 -4.56 21.56
C GLU A 355 -2.97 -5.09 20.15
N ILE A 356 -2.25 -4.57 19.17
CA ILE A 356 -2.26 -5.04 17.78
C ILE A 356 -0.90 -5.69 17.54
N VAL A 357 -0.91 -6.97 17.17
CA VAL A 357 0.30 -7.74 16.86
C VAL A 357 0.34 -7.99 15.36
N ILE A 358 1.35 -7.47 14.67
CA ILE A 358 1.57 -7.69 13.25
C ILE A 358 2.45 -8.94 13.09
N LYS A 359 1.90 -9.97 12.44
CA LYS A 359 2.56 -11.27 12.22
C LYS A 359 3.26 -11.39 10.87
N GLU A 360 2.71 -10.75 9.83
CA GLU A 360 3.27 -10.79 8.49
C GLU A 360 3.19 -9.39 7.87
N ILE A 361 4.21 -8.99 7.11
CA ILE A 361 4.27 -7.70 6.41
C ILE A 361 4.17 -7.94 4.89
N PRO A 362 3.67 -6.95 4.13
CA PRO A 362 3.58 -7.06 2.68
C PRO A 362 4.94 -7.30 2.03
N TYR A 363 4.95 -8.02 0.90
CA TYR A 363 6.14 -8.35 0.15
C TYR A 363 6.96 -7.12 -0.23
N MET A 364 8.28 -7.20 -0.11
CA MET A 364 9.26 -6.13 -0.35
C MET A 364 9.19 -4.92 0.60
N VAL A 365 8.44 -5.00 1.68
CA VAL A 365 8.46 -3.99 2.73
C VAL A 365 9.64 -4.25 3.67
N ASN A 366 10.44 -3.22 3.92
CA ASN A 366 11.53 -3.24 4.90
C ASN A 366 10.95 -3.03 6.30
N ARG A 367 11.18 -3.98 7.22
CA ARG A 367 10.62 -3.97 8.57
C ARG A 367 11.14 -2.81 9.41
N GLN A 368 12.44 -2.53 9.37
CA GLN A 368 13.05 -1.46 10.15
C GLN A 368 12.50 -0.08 9.75
N ARG A 369 12.43 0.21 8.43
CA ARG A 369 11.83 1.47 7.94
C ARG A 369 10.36 1.59 8.30
N LEU A 370 9.64 0.47 8.37
CA LEU A 370 8.26 0.44 8.83
C LEU A 370 8.17 0.83 10.32
N LEU A 371 9.03 0.30 11.18
CA LEU A 371 9.11 0.64 12.61
C LEU A 371 9.50 2.11 12.82
N GLU A 372 10.48 2.63 12.08
CA GLU A 372 10.86 4.04 12.09
C GLU A 372 9.68 4.93 11.72
N LYS A 373 8.94 4.57 10.66
CA LYS A 373 7.74 5.30 10.23
C LYS A 373 6.62 5.29 11.26
N LEU A 374 6.39 4.17 11.92
CA LEU A 374 5.45 4.05 13.04
C LEU A 374 5.86 4.99 14.20
N GLY A 375 7.16 5.02 14.55
CA GLY A 375 7.71 5.91 15.58
C GLY A 375 7.53 7.40 15.23
N GLU A 376 7.75 7.79 13.96
CA GLU A 376 7.49 9.15 13.47
C GLU A 376 6.02 9.55 13.65
N LEU A 377 5.07 8.70 13.23
CA LEU A 377 3.64 8.98 13.33
C LEU A 377 3.17 9.16 14.78
N VAL A 378 3.77 8.44 15.72
CA VAL A 378 3.49 8.59 17.15
C VAL A 378 4.08 9.91 17.68
N ARG A 379 5.34 10.25 17.32
CA ARG A 379 6.00 11.54 17.69
C ARG A 379 5.24 12.74 17.13
N ASP A 380 4.79 12.66 15.89
CA ASP A 380 3.99 13.69 15.21
C ASP A 380 2.55 13.80 15.74
N LYS A 381 2.17 12.96 16.70
CA LYS A 381 0.81 12.88 17.26
C LYS A 381 -0.29 12.58 16.21
N LYS A 382 0.07 11.94 15.08
CA LYS A 382 -0.90 11.49 14.09
C LYS A 382 -1.62 10.21 14.54
N LEU A 383 -0.99 9.45 15.43
CA LEU A 383 -1.53 8.24 16.08
C LEU A 383 -1.43 8.38 17.61
N PRO A 384 -2.21 9.31 18.21
CA PRO A 384 -2.15 9.58 19.64
C PRO A 384 -2.70 8.43 20.49
N GLU A 385 -3.41 7.49 19.89
CA GLU A 385 -4.00 6.31 20.53
C GLU A 385 -2.97 5.23 20.89
N ILE A 386 -1.80 5.26 20.27
CA ILE A 386 -0.70 4.32 20.55
C ILE A 386 0.01 4.74 21.83
N SER A 387 0.27 3.79 22.73
CA SER A 387 1.04 4.02 23.95
C SER A 387 2.49 3.61 23.82
N ASN A 388 2.77 2.48 23.15
CA ASN A 388 4.11 1.96 22.93
C ASN A 388 4.16 1.07 21.69
N ILE A 389 5.38 0.84 21.16
CA ILE A 389 5.65 -0.08 20.05
C ILE A 389 6.83 -0.92 20.47
N HIS A 390 6.66 -2.23 20.43
CA HIS A 390 7.71 -3.21 20.73
C HIS A 390 8.03 -4.03 19.49
N ASP A 391 9.31 -4.26 19.27
CA ASP A 391 9.79 -5.25 18.30
C ASP A 391 10.00 -6.58 19.06
N GLY A 392 9.13 -7.53 18.83
CA GLY A 392 9.16 -8.87 19.40
C GLY A 392 9.63 -9.93 18.41
N ALA A 393 10.15 -9.51 17.24
CA ALA A 393 10.60 -10.47 16.22
C ALA A 393 11.73 -11.36 16.73
N ASP A 394 11.62 -12.64 16.44
CA ASP A 394 12.59 -13.65 16.77
C ASP A 394 12.86 -14.58 15.57
N ARG A 395 13.60 -15.69 15.81
CA ARG A 395 13.86 -16.71 14.79
C ARG A 395 12.60 -17.41 14.23
N HIS A 396 11.45 -17.25 14.89
CA HIS A 396 10.17 -17.88 14.49
C HIS A 396 9.32 -16.98 13.62
N GLY A 397 9.59 -15.68 13.57
CA GLY A 397 8.86 -14.76 12.70
C GLY A 397 8.87 -13.30 13.13
N ILE A 398 8.01 -12.54 12.47
CA ILE A 398 7.81 -11.12 12.72
C ILE A 398 6.73 -10.97 13.79
N ASP A 399 7.05 -10.20 14.84
CA ASP A 399 6.12 -9.78 15.87
C ASP A 399 6.32 -8.30 16.15
N ILE A 400 5.53 -7.44 15.49
CA ILE A 400 5.49 -6.01 15.81
C ILE A 400 4.29 -5.78 16.71
N ILE A 401 4.53 -5.49 17.98
CA ILE A 401 3.50 -5.32 19.02
C ILE A 401 3.24 -3.83 19.19
N ILE A 402 2.00 -3.41 18.95
CA ILE A 402 1.55 -2.03 19.07
C ILE A 402 0.56 -1.96 20.24
N ASP A 403 1.01 -1.44 21.40
CA ASP A 403 0.19 -1.24 22.58
C ASP A 403 -0.71 -0.01 22.43
N LEU A 404 -2.00 -0.17 22.66
CA LEU A 404 -2.97 0.91 22.63
C LEU A 404 -3.23 1.52 24.00
N LYS A 405 -3.59 2.78 24.03
CA LYS A 405 -4.06 3.46 25.25
C LYS A 405 -5.42 2.92 25.64
N GLN A 406 -5.77 3.13 26.91
CA GLN A 406 -7.09 2.74 27.44
C GLN A 406 -8.21 3.36 26.62
N ASN A 407 -9.25 2.57 26.30
CA ASN A 407 -10.42 2.93 25.49
C ASN A 407 -10.11 3.32 24.02
N ALA A 408 -8.93 3.04 23.50
CA ALA A 408 -8.67 3.18 22.08
C ALA A 408 -9.33 2.02 21.31
N LEU A 409 -9.96 2.34 20.17
CA LEU A 409 -10.61 1.35 19.30
C LEU A 409 -9.57 0.75 18.34
N PRO A 410 -9.22 -0.54 18.44
CA PRO A 410 -8.14 -1.15 17.66
C PRO A 410 -8.38 -1.03 16.14
N GLN A 411 -9.61 -1.21 15.68
CA GLN A 411 -9.96 -1.14 14.25
C GLN A 411 -9.72 0.25 13.64
N VAL A 412 -10.03 1.31 14.41
CA VAL A 412 -9.79 2.70 13.97
C VAL A 412 -8.29 2.96 13.84
N VAL A 413 -7.50 2.47 14.81
CA VAL A 413 -6.04 2.60 14.77
C VAL A 413 -5.47 1.82 13.58
N LEU A 414 -5.94 0.59 13.34
CA LEU A 414 -5.54 -0.23 12.19
C LEU A 414 -5.80 0.47 10.86
N ASN A 415 -6.98 1.07 10.67
CA ASN A 415 -7.28 1.79 9.43
C ASN A 415 -6.37 3.01 9.23
N LYS A 416 -6.04 3.74 10.31
CA LYS A 416 -5.04 4.81 10.26
C LYS A 416 -3.65 4.27 9.90
N LEU A 417 -3.25 3.12 10.47
CA LEU A 417 -2.00 2.44 10.16
C LEU A 417 -1.92 2.03 8.69
N PHE A 418 -2.95 1.40 8.14
CA PHE A 418 -3.02 1.04 6.72
C PHE A 418 -2.96 2.24 5.78
N LYS A 419 -3.54 3.37 6.18
CA LYS A 419 -3.54 4.60 5.38
C LYS A 419 -2.20 5.34 5.37
N HIS A 420 -1.43 5.28 6.47
CA HIS A 420 -0.24 6.10 6.67
C HIS A 420 1.08 5.32 6.66
N THR A 421 1.04 4.00 6.57
CA THR A 421 2.23 3.14 6.61
C THR A 421 2.20 2.08 5.50
N GLN A 422 3.32 1.38 5.33
CA GLN A 422 3.44 0.26 4.40
C GLN A 422 2.84 -1.07 4.93
N LEU A 423 2.07 -1.04 6.04
CA LEU A 423 1.25 -2.18 6.46
C LEU A 423 0.16 -2.52 5.42
N GLN A 424 -0.18 -1.57 4.57
CA GLN A 424 -0.90 -1.79 3.32
C GLN A 424 -0.15 -1.12 2.18
N THR A 425 0.09 -1.87 1.09
CA THR A 425 0.81 -1.38 -0.08
C THR A 425 0.17 -1.90 -1.37
N GLY A 426 0.34 -1.16 -2.45
CA GLY A 426 -0.06 -1.58 -3.78
C GLY A 426 1.07 -2.35 -4.48
N PHE A 427 0.75 -3.43 -5.18
CA PHE A 427 1.66 -4.16 -6.04
C PHE A 427 1.12 -4.11 -7.48
N GLY A 428 1.76 -3.32 -8.33
CA GLY A 428 1.41 -3.22 -9.75
C GLY A 428 2.00 -4.41 -10.52
N VAL A 429 1.15 -5.24 -11.11
CA VAL A 429 1.58 -6.40 -11.90
C VAL A 429 1.79 -6.00 -13.36
N ILE A 430 2.92 -6.39 -13.92
CA ILE A 430 3.25 -6.27 -15.35
C ILE A 430 3.94 -7.57 -15.77
N MET A 431 3.22 -8.41 -16.52
CA MET A 431 3.67 -9.73 -16.96
C MET A 431 4.49 -9.60 -18.26
N LEU A 432 5.55 -8.79 -18.23
CA LEU A 432 6.43 -8.56 -19.37
C LEU A 432 7.58 -9.58 -19.35
N ALA A 433 7.75 -10.36 -20.42
CA ALA A 433 8.85 -11.32 -20.59
C ALA A 433 9.30 -11.36 -22.04
N LEU A 434 10.46 -11.95 -22.29
CA LEU A 434 11.00 -12.17 -23.63
C LEU A 434 10.43 -13.46 -24.22
N VAL A 435 9.85 -13.35 -25.40
CA VAL A 435 9.41 -14.47 -26.25
C VAL A 435 10.27 -14.42 -27.52
N ASP A 436 11.13 -15.39 -27.72
CA ASP A 436 12.08 -15.44 -28.83
C ASP A 436 12.88 -14.12 -29.01
N GLY A 437 13.33 -13.56 -27.89
CA GLY A 437 14.09 -12.30 -27.85
C GLY A 437 13.25 -11.02 -27.95
N VAL A 438 11.93 -11.12 -28.15
CA VAL A 438 11.02 -9.96 -28.28
C VAL A 438 10.26 -9.74 -26.97
N PRO A 439 10.29 -8.53 -26.38
CA PRO A 439 9.53 -8.24 -25.16
C PRO A 439 8.03 -8.20 -25.43
N ARG A 440 7.25 -8.98 -24.67
CA ARG A 440 5.79 -9.04 -24.78
C ARG A 440 5.14 -9.01 -23.41
N ILE A 441 4.00 -8.34 -23.29
CA ILE A 441 3.12 -8.44 -22.12
C ILE A 441 2.22 -9.63 -22.37
N LEU A 442 2.23 -10.58 -21.46
CA LEU A 442 1.58 -11.89 -21.62
C LEU A 442 0.46 -12.05 -20.60
N SER A 443 -0.66 -12.62 -21.01
CA SER A 443 -1.67 -13.16 -20.12
C SER A 443 -1.14 -14.43 -19.43
N LEU A 444 -1.82 -14.90 -18.38
CA LEU A 444 -1.45 -16.16 -17.72
C LEU A 444 -1.46 -17.33 -18.70
N LYS A 445 -2.49 -17.40 -19.55
CA LYS A 445 -2.61 -18.48 -20.56
C LYS A 445 -1.44 -18.48 -21.54
N GLU A 446 -1.01 -17.31 -22.00
CA GLU A 446 0.14 -17.20 -22.90
C GLU A 446 1.44 -17.63 -22.22
N VAL A 447 1.67 -17.23 -20.95
CA VAL A 447 2.86 -17.68 -20.19
C VAL A 447 2.88 -19.21 -20.07
N LEU A 448 1.75 -19.82 -19.69
CA LEU A 448 1.61 -21.27 -19.59
C LEU A 448 1.81 -21.95 -20.96
N HIS A 449 1.26 -21.38 -22.02
CA HIS A 449 1.41 -21.90 -23.39
C HIS A 449 2.88 -21.95 -23.84
N TYR A 450 3.62 -20.84 -23.69
CA TYR A 450 5.03 -20.82 -24.07
C TYR A 450 5.89 -21.73 -23.19
N TYR A 451 5.55 -21.87 -21.92
CA TYR A 451 6.21 -22.79 -21.03
C TYR A 451 5.94 -24.26 -21.43
N ILE A 452 4.70 -24.66 -21.73
CA ILE A 452 4.35 -26.00 -22.22
C ILE A 452 5.10 -26.31 -23.50
N LYS A 453 5.07 -25.39 -24.47
CA LYS A 453 5.79 -25.54 -25.73
C LYS A 453 7.30 -25.74 -25.52
N HIS A 454 7.90 -25.03 -24.58
CA HIS A 454 9.30 -25.22 -24.20
C HIS A 454 9.54 -26.63 -23.63
N GLN A 455 8.66 -27.11 -22.75
CA GLN A 455 8.80 -28.45 -22.17
C GLN A 455 8.61 -29.55 -23.23
N GLU A 456 7.71 -29.36 -24.19
CA GLU A 456 7.55 -30.28 -25.35
C GLU A 456 8.87 -30.38 -26.14
N ASP A 457 9.52 -29.27 -26.42
CA ASP A 457 10.81 -29.25 -27.11
C ASP A 457 11.91 -29.93 -26.30
N VAL A 458 12.03 -29.60 -25.01
CA VAL A 458 13.01 -30.19 -24.07
C VAL A 458 12.86 -31.70 -24.01
N ILE A 459 11.64 -32.24 -23.82
CA ILE A 459 11.40 -33.68 -23.74
C ILE A 459 11.67 -34.34 -25.08
N THR A 460 11.25 -33.72 -26.17
CA THR A 460 11.49 -34.25 -27.53
C THR A 460 13.00 -34.33 -27.83
N ARG A 461 13.77 -33.30 -27.56
CA ARG A 461 15.21 -33.26 -27.74
C ARG A 461 15.94 -34.26 -26.82
N ARG A 462 15.56 -34.33 -25.55
CA ARG A 462 16.07 -35.34 -24.63
C ARG A 462 15.83 -36.74 -25.12
N THR A 463 14.62 -37.03 -25.55
CA THR A 463 14.25 -38.36 -26.06
C THR A 463 15.03 -38.70 -27.33
N ARG A 464 15.25 -37.75 -28.28
CA ARG A 464 16.09 -37.97 -29.46
C ARG A 464 17.53 -38.28 -29.09
N PHE A 465 18.10 -37.54 -28.14
CA PHE A 465 19.46 -37.78 -27.63
C PHE A 465 19.57 -39.16 -27.00
N GLN A 466 18.62 -39.53 -26.13
CA GLN A 466 18.60 -40.86 -25.50
C GLN A 466 18.35 -41.98 -26.50
N LEU A 467 17.50 -41.75 -27.51
CA LEU A 467 17.30 -42.69 -28.61
C LEU A 467 18.60 -42.90 -29.39
N ALA A 468 19.24 -41.82 -29.81
CA ALA A 468 20.50 -41.91 -30.56
C ALA A 468 21.61 -42.65 -29.78
N LYS A 469 21.70 -42.37 -28.48
CA LYS A 469 22.62 -43.03 -27.55
C LYS A 469 22.30 -44.51 -27.39
N ALA A 470 21.02 -44.85 -27.24
CA ALA A 470 20.57 -46.24 -27.12
C ALA A 470 20.77 -47.02 -28.42
N GLU A 471 20.46 -46.44 -29.59
CA GLU A 471 20.71 -47.03 -30.91
C GLU A 471 22.21 -47.27 -31.16
N ALA A 472 23.03 -46.28 -30.84
CA ALA A 472 24.51 -46.42 -30.97
C ALA A 472 25.06 -47.54 -30.09
N ARG A 473 24.50 -47.65 -28.85
CA ARG A 473 24.91 -48.70 -27.91
C ARG A 473 24.41 -50.08 -28.38
N ALA A 474 23.14 -50.19 -28.79
CA ALA A 474 22.56 -51.41 -29.31
C ALA A 474 23.31 -51.92 -30.54
N HIS A 475 23.67 -51.03 -31.45
CA HIS A 475 24.45 -51.34 -32.62
C HIS A 475 25.84 -51.95 -32.29
N ILE A 476 26.53 -51.39 -31.28
CA ILE A 476 27.78 -52.02 -30.81
C ILE A 476 27.53 -53.41 -30.21
N LEU A 477 26.47 -53.57 -29.39
CA LEU A 477 26.15 -54.88 -28.80
C LEU A 477 25.75 -55.93 -29.82
N GLU A 478 25.07 -55.57 -30.92
CA GLU A 478 24.76 -56.43 -32.07
C GLU A 478 26.03 -56.95 -32.71
N GLY A 479 27.03 -56.06 -32.91
CA GLY A 479 28.35 -56.44 -33.35
C GLY A 479 29.06 -57.44 -32.40
N TYR A 480 28.90 -57.21 -31.07
CA TYR A 480 29.46 -58.15 -30.10
C TYR A 480 28.80 -59.54 -30.14
N ILE A 481 27.50 -59.60 -30.36
CA ILE A 481 26.78 -60.91 -30.51
C ILE A 481 27.28 -61.63 -31.73
N VAL A 482 27.41 -60.97 -32.88
CA VAL A 482 27.95 -61.61 -34.12
C VAL A 482 29.40 -62.11 -33.87
N ALA A 483 30.22 -61.35 -33.17
CA ALA A 483 31.57 -61.72 -32.81
C ALA A 483 31.60 -62.93 -31.83
N LEU A 484 30.71 -63.00 -30.86
CA LEU A 484 30.63 -64.07 -29.84
C LEU A 484 30.05 -65.37 -30.46
N ASP A 485 29.14 -65.24 -31.41
CA ASP A 485 28.59 -66.40 -32.14
C ASP A 485 29.65 -67.06 -33.02
N ASN A 486 30.66 -66.31 -33.45
CA ASN A 486 31.71 -66.74 -34.35
C ASN A 486 33.12 -66.57 -33.74
N ILE A 487 33.26 -66.79 -32.44
CA ILE A 487 34.41 -66.36 -31.66
C ILE A 487 35.73 -66.95 -32.15
N ASP A 488 35.75 -68.21 -32.53
CA ASP A 488 36.98 -68.93 -32.99
C ASP A 488 37.49 -68.30 -34.31
N GLU A 489 36.53 -67.96 -35.21
CA GLU A 489 36.88 -67.31 -36.50
C GLU A 489 37.37 -65.88 -36.32
N VAL A 490 36.70 -65.12 -35.47
CA VAL A 490 37.12 -63.76 -35.09
C VAL A 490 38.52 -63.75 -34.49
N ILE A 491 38.81 -64.63 -33.52
CA ILE A 491 40.15 -64.78 -32.95
C ILE A 491 41.19 -65.16 -34.01
N SER A 492 40.81 -66.02 -34.91
CA SER A 492 41.71 -66.44 -36.00
C SER A 492 42.08 -65.29 -36.97
N ILE A 493 41.07 -64.49 -37.34
CA ILE A 493 41.28 -63.32 -38.19
C ILE A 493 42.18 -62.29 -37.47
N ILE A 494 41.88 -61.95 -36.21
CA ILE A 494 42.65 -60.99 -35.44
C ILE A 494 44.12 -61.43 -35.30
N ARG A 495 44.35 -62.73 -34.99
CA ARG A 495 45.75 -63.29 -34.82
C ARG A 495 46.50 -63.39 -36.11
N SER A 496 45.85 -63.53 -37.25
CA SER A 496 46.51 -63.68 -38.59
C SER A 496 46.68 -62.35 -39.30
N SER A 497 46.20 -61.23 -38.78
CA SER A 497 46.37 -59.88 -39.33
C SER A 497 47.62 -59.20 -38.70
N GLU A 498 48.37 -58.46 -39.50
CA GLU A 498 49.56 -57.79 -39.05
C GLU A 498 49.27 -56.40 -38.40
N THR A 499 48.16 -55.80 -38.75
CA THR A 499 47.74 -54.49 -38.20
C THR A 499 46.22 -54.53 -37.82
N ASP A 500 45.86 -53.60 -36.90
CA ASP A 500 44.45 -53.46 -36.51
C ASP A 500 43.52 -53.04 -37.67
N SER A 501 44.03 -52.23 -38.60
CA SER A 501 43.26 -51.85 -39.83
C SER A 501 43.01 -53.04 -40.75
N GLU A 502 43.97 -53.98 -40.89
CA GLU A 502 43.76 -55.19 -41.67
C GLU A 502 42.78 -56.12 -40.97
N ALA A 503 42.86 -56.30 -39.69
CA ALA A 503 41.90 -57.07 -38.88
C ALA A 503 40.51 -56.50 -39.02
N ALA A 504 40.33 -55.16 -38.91
CA ALA A 504 39.07 -54.50 -39.11
C ALA A 504 38.47 -54.71 -40.49
N ALA A 505 39.25 -54.52 -41.57
CA ALA A 505 38.81 -54.71 -42.94
C ALA A 505 38.34 -56.18 -43.21
N ARG A 506 39.03 -57.18 -42.71
CA ARG A 506 38.71 -58.61 -42.82
C ARG A 506 37.49 -58.98 -42.01
N LEU A 507 37.29 -58.39 -40.84
CA LEU A 507 36.06 -58.56 -40.02
C LEU A 507 34.86 -57.96 -40.69
N THR A 508 35.00 -56.76 -41.29
CA THR A 508 33.98 -56.06 -42.07
C THR A 508 33.55 -56.91 -43.27
N GLU A 509 34.50 -57.36 -44.07
CA GLU A 509 34.23 -58.17 -45.26
C GLU A 509 33.55 -59.51 -44.93
N ARG A 510 33.98 -60.13 -43.85
CA ARG A 510 33.53 -61.50 -43.47
C ARG A 510 32.16 -61.53 -42.82
N PHE A 511 31.89 -60.56 -41.88
CA PHE A 511 30.70 -60.60 -41.06
C PHE A 511 29.71 -59.44 -41.38
N GLY A 512 30.05 -58.56 -42.33
CA GLY A 512 29.20 -57.41 -42.68
C GLY A 512 29.13 -56.35 -41.56
N LEU A 513 30.17 -56.26 -40.71
CA LEU A 513 30.30 -55.32 -39.62
C LEU A 513 30.79 -53.98 -40.14
N ASP A 514 30.33 -52.91 -39.50
CA ASP A 514 30.85 -51.55 -39.81
C ASP A 514 32.09 -51.16 -38.98
N ASP A 515 32.72 -50.02 -39.29
CA ASP A 515 33.95 -49.56 -38.62
C ASP A 515 33.81 -49.42 -37.11
N LYS A 516 32.65 -48.93 -36.62
CA LYS A 516 32.39 -48.77 -35.17
C LYS A 516 32.25 -50.10 -34.44
N GLN A 517 31.62 -51.06 -35.09
CA GLN A 517 31.45 -52.41 -34.54
C GLN A 517 32.81 -53.13 -34.52
N THR A 518 33.58 -53.08 -35.59
CA THR A 518 34.92 -53.71 -35.69
C THR A 518 35.92 -53.09 -34.73
N GLU A 519 35.96 -51.76 -34.58
CA GLU A 519 36.76 -51.07 -33.56
C GLU A 519 36.40 -51.51 -32.15
N ALA A 520 35.10 -51.57 -31.84
CA ALA A 520 34.63 -52.03 -30.54
C ALA A 520 35.00 -53.50 -30.27
N ILE A 521 34.96 -54.37 -31.29
CA ILE A 521 35.35 -55.80 -31.19
C ILE A 521 36.86 -55.88 -30.93
N LEU A 522 37.67 -55.14 -31.65
CA LEU A 522 39.14 -55.15 -31.45
C LEU A 522 39.57 -54.62 -30.06
N GLN A 523 38.80 -53.67 -29.49
CA GLN A 523 38.99 -53.16 -28.14
C GLN A 523 38.32 -54.04 -27.04
N MET A 524 37.69 -55.17 -27.41
CA MET A 524 36.97 -56.01 -26.47
C MET A 524 37.93 -56.77 -25.54
N ARG A 525 37.70 -56.68 -24.24
CA ARG A 525 38.51 -57.38 -23.23
C ARG A 525 38.18 -58.84 -23.23
N LEU A 526 39.19 -59.73 -23.13
CA LEU A 526 39.06 -61.18 -23.09
C LEU A 526 38.07 -61.70 -22.02
N ARG A 527 37.87 -60.96 -20.91
CA ARG A 527 36.87 -61.28 -19.89
C ARG A 527 35.44 -61.35 -20.44
N ARG A 528 35.10 -60.56 -21.47
CA ARG A 528 33.76 -60.57 -22.08
C ARG A 528 33.43 -61.78 -22.95
N LEU A 529 34.38 -62.63 -23.16
CA LEU A 529 34.18 -63.87 -23.91
C LEU A 529 33.57 -65.04 -23.11
N THR A 530 33.33 -64.85 -21.79
CA THR A 530 32.71 -65.89 -20.94
C THR A 530 31.23 -65.99 -21.18
N GLY A 531 30.67 -67.21 -21.07
CA GLY A 531 29.24 -67.46 -21.26
C GLY A 531 28.31 -66.61 -20.40
N LEU A 532 28.74 -66.26 -19.16
CA LEU A 532 27.97 -65.40 -18.26
C LEU A 532 27.89 -63.96 -18.80
N GLU A 533 28.98 -63.42 -19.41
CA GLU A 533 28.99 -62.09 -19.98
C GLU A 533 28.21 -62.05 -21.30
N ARG A 534 28.13 -63.11 -22.04
CA ARG A 534 27.26 -63.23 -23.23
C ARG A 534 25.79 -63.03 -22.89
N HIS A 535 25.26 -63.70 -21.86
CA HIS A 535 23.90 -63.51 -21.40
C HIS A 535 23.64 -62.05 -20.97
N LYS A 536 24.59 -61.42 -20.29
CA LYS A 536 24.47 -60.01 -19.91
C LYS A 536 24.39 -59.07 -21.15
N ILE A 537 25.13 -59.34 -22.21
CA ILE A 537 25.11 -58.57 -23.47
C ILE A 537 23.76 -58.80 -24.17
N GLU A 538 23.24 -60.02 -24.20
CA GLU A 538 21.94 -60.38 -24.78
C GLU A 538 20.81 -59.71 -23.99
N ASP A 539 20.83 -59.73 -22.65
CA ASP A 539 19.87 -59.04 -21.77
C ASP A 539 19.95 -57.51 -21.92
N GLU A 540 21.16 -56.89 -21.96
CA GLU A 540 21.36 -55.48 -22.18
C GLU A 540 20.79 -55.07 -23.56
N LEU A 541 21.03 -55.82 -24.62
CA LEU A 541 20.48 -55.58 -25.94
C LEU A 541 18.94 -55.68 -25.97
N ALA A 542 18.37 -56.69 -25.35
CA ALA A 542 16.91 -56.84 -25.27
C ALA A 542 16.25 -55.68 -24.55
N GLU A 543 16.86 -55.19 -23.45
CA GLU A 543 16.37 -54.02 -22.73
C GLU A 543 16.52 -52.75 -23.54
N LEU A 544 17.67 -52.51 -24.21
CA LEU A 544 17.86 -51.38 -25.11
C LEU A 544 16.87 -51.35 -26.27
N LYS A 545 16.53 -52.52 -26.86
CA LYS A 545 15.51 -52.60 -27.93
C LYS A 545 14.13 -52.18 -27.43
N LYS A 546 13.75 -52.53 -26.21
CA LYS A 546 12.50 -52.04 -25.61
C LYS A 546 12.54 -50.53 -25.38
N GLN A 547 13.67 -50.00 -24.89
CA GLN A 547 13.86 -48.55 -24.70
C GLN A 547 13.80 -47.79 -26.03
N ILE A 548 14.42 -48.30 -27.08
CA ILE A 548 14.41 -47.74 -28.44
C ILE A 548 12.95 -47.70 -28.97
N GLU A 549 12.20 -48.77 -28.81
CA GLU A 549 10.79 -48.83 -29.19
C GLU A 549 9.96 -47.83 -28.42
N TYR A 550 10.18 -47.70 -27.08
CA TYR A 550 9.54 -46.71 -26.24
C TYR A 550 9.86 -45.30 -26.66
N TYR A 551 11.16 -44.94 -26.88
CA TYR A 551 11.55 -43.60 -27.32
C TYR A 551 10.95 -43.26 -28.71
N LYS A 552 10.91 -44.19 -29.63
CA LYS A 552 10.25 -44.01 -30.96
C LYS A 552 8.76 -43.76 -30.81
N LYS A 553 8.09 -44.43 -29.88
CA LYS A 553 6.69 -44.21 -29.56
C LYS A 553 6.46 -42.83 -28.95
N VAL A 554 7.30 -42.39 -28.00
CA VAL A 554 7.24 -41.07 -27.41
C VAL A 554 7.40 -39.96 -28.45
N LEU A 555 8.34 -40.13 -29.40
CA LEU A 555 8.58 -39.16 -30.47
C LEU A 555 7.46 -39.09 -31.50
N SER A 556 6.60 -40.12 -31.60
CA SER A 556 5.48 -40.21 -32.54
C SER A 556 4.13 -39.76 -31.95
N ASP A 557 4.04 -39.62 -30.63
CA ASP A 557 2.77 -39.30 -29.94
C ASP A 557 2.98 -38.20 -28.91
N ILE A 558 2.45 -37.01 -29.21
CA ILE A 558 2.53 -35.83 -28.33
C ILE A 558 1.87 -36.05 -26.97
N ASN A 559 0.82 -36.92 -26.91
CA ASN A 559 0.15 -37.20 -25.63
C ASN A 559 1.09 -37.90 -24.65
N LEU A 560 1.98 -38.77 -25.11
CA LEU A 560 2.99 -39.41 -24.29
C LEU A 560 4.02 -38.39 -23.79
N VAL A 561 4.37 -37.37 -24.59
CA VAL A 561 5.22 -36.27 -24.15
C VAL A 561 4.54 -35.51 -23.03
N HIS A 562 3.24 -35.18 -23.16
CA HIS A 562 2.45 -34.50 -22.12
C HIS A 562 2.36 -35.36 -20.84
N ASP A 563 2.19 -36.66 -20.95
CA ASP A 563 2.16 -37.56 -19.78
C ASP A 563 3.49 -37.57 -19.03
N ILE A 564 4.62 -37.56 -19.76
CA ILE A 564 5.95 -37.44 -19.15
C ILE A 564 6.11 -36.13 -18.43
N ILE A 565 5.73 -35.00 -19.07
CA ILE A 565 5.79 -33.66 -18.44
C ILE A 565 4.99 -33.64 -17.16
N LYS A 566 3.73 -34.12 -17.18
CA LYS A 566 2.86 -34.17 -15.99
C LYS A 566 3.45 -35.05 -14.89
N GLN A 567 4.00 -36.21 -15.23
CA GLN A 567 4.61 -37.08 -14.24
C GLN A 567 5.81 -36.42 -13.56
N GLU A 568 6.73 -35.85 -14.33
CA GLU A 568 7.93 -35.18 -13.80
C GLU A 568 7.57 -33.97 -12.94
N MET A 569 6.61 -33.15 -13.36
CA MET A 569 6.12 -32.03 -12.57
C MET A 569 5.45 -32.46 -11.26
N ASN A 570 4.68 -33.55 -11.28
CA ASN A 570 4.06 -34.09 -10.08
C ASN A 570 5.10 -34.62 -9.08
N GLU A 571 6.22 -35.19 -9.56
CA GLU A 571 7.34 -35.56 -8.70
C GLU A 571 8.00 -34.32 -8.05
N ILE A 572 8.17 -33.24 -8.81
CA ILE A 572 8.69 -31.96 -8.30
C ILE A 572 7.74 -31.37 -7.29
N LYS A 573 6.42 -31.40 -7.57
CA LYS A 573 5.38 -30.95 -6.62
C LYS A 573 5.43 -31.76 -5.32
N ALA A 574 5.59 -33.07 -5.39
CA ALA A 574 5.68 -33.91 -4.20
C ALA A 574 6.96 -33.64 -3.37
N LYS A 575 8.11 -33.37 -4.05
CA LYS A 575 9.38 -33.10 -3.38
C LYS A 575 9.49 -31.70 -2.75
N TYR A 576 8.98 -30.66 -3.45
CA TYR A 576 9.23 -29.24 -3.11
C TYR A 576 7.95 -28.43 -2.87
N GLY A 577 6.78 -29.01 -3.06
CA GLY A 577 5.51 -28.34 -2.79
C GLY A 577 5.38 -27.91 -1.34
N SER A 578 4.82 -26.74 -1.10
CA SER A 578 4.56 -26.19 0.21
C SER A 578 3.18 -25.55 0.27
N ALA A 579 2.60 -25.44 1.45
CA ALA A 579 1.33 -24.76 1.63
C ALA A 579 1.41 -23.28 1.18
N ARG A 580 0.26 -22.76 0.76
CA ARG A 580 0.10 -21.34 0.45
C ARG A 580 0.37 -20.50 1.69
N LYS A 581 1.18 -19.44 1.55
CA LYS A 581 1.50 -18.48 2.61
C LYS A 581 0.55 -17.29 2.58
N THR A 582 0.25 -16.76 1.37
CA THR A 582 -0.57 -15.57 1.19
C THR A 582 -2.06 -15.90 1.20
N VAL A 583 -2.83 -15.19 2.01
CA VAL A 583 -4.28 -15.31 2.07
C VAL A 583 -4.92 -14.38 1.04
N ILE A 584 -5.97 -14.83 0.35
CA ILE A 584 -6.77 -13.99 -0.54
C ILE A 584 -8.07 -13.65 0.18
N GLY A 585 -8.18 -12.40 0.60
CA GLY A 585 -9.35 -11.86 1.30
C GLY A 585 -10.45 -11.38 0.34
N THR A 586 -11.61 -11.06 0.92
CA THR A 586 -12.68 -10.37 0.21
C THR A 586 -12.27 -8.94 -0.14
N ASP A 587 -12.91 -8.34 -1.16
CA ASP A 587 -12.67 -6.95 -1.52
C ASP A 587 -12.78 -6.09 -0.25
N ALA A 588 -11.69 -5.44 0.10
CA ALA A 588 -11.79 -4.31 0.99
C ALA A 588 -12.41 -3.18 0.16
N LYS A 589 -13.72 -3.12 0.09
CA LYS A 589 -14.36 -1.81 0.09
C LYS A 589 -13.71 -1.11 1.26
N ASP A 590 -13.12 0.06 1.04
CA ASP A 590 -12.63 0.90 2.13
C ASP A 590 -13.69 0.84 3.23
N ILE A 591 -13.39 0.10 4.31
CA ILE A 591 -14.25 0.12 5.49
C ILE A 591 -14.12 1.56 5.94
N ASP A 592 -15.13 2.35 5.65
CA ASP A 592 -15.14 3.74 6.05
C ASP A 592 -14.96 3.73 7.57
N ILE A 593 -14.08 4.58 8.10
CA ILE A 593 -13.89 4.69 9.56
C ILE A 593 -15.24 4.84 10.26
N GLU A 594 -16.18 5.40 9.54
CA GLU A 594 -17.57 5.62 9.96
C GLU A 594 -18.33 4.30 10.20
N ASP A 595 -18.11 3.26 9.39
CA ASP A 595 -18.75 1.93 9.53
C ASP A 595 -18.28 1.18 10.80
N LEU A 596 -17.15 1.57 11.37
CA LEU A 596 -16.58 0.96 12.58
C LEU A 596 -16.93 1.70 13.88
N ILE A 597 -17.54 2.88 13.77
CA ILE A 597 -17.94 3.69 14.91
C ILE A 597 -19.45 3.53 15.09
N ALA A 598 -19.86 3.11 16.27
CA ALA A 598 -21.29 2.99 16.59
C ALA A 598 -22.00 4.33 16.38
N ASP A 599 -23.16 4.32 15.68
CA ASP A 599 -24.00 5.51 15.50
C ASP A 599 -24.77 5.79 16.79
N GLU A 600 -24.14 6.52 17.70
CA GLU A 600 -24.69 6.88 19.00
C GLU A 600 -24.98 8.38 19.09
N ASN A 601 -26.03 8.74 19.83
CA ASN A 601 -26.30 10.13 20.10
C ASN A 601 -25.37 10.70 21.17
N MET A 602 -24.59 11.72 20.79
CA MET A 602 -23.64 12.41 21.65
C MET A 602 -24.14 13.83 21.99
N VAL A 603 -23.87 14.27 23.20
CA VAL A 603 -23.98 15.67 23.59
C VAL A 603 -22.62 16.35 23.29
N VAL A 604 -22.64 17.30 22.38
CA VAL A 604 -21.47 18.13 22.06
C VAL A 604 -21.66 19.49 22.74
N THR A 605 -20.66 19.93 23.51
CA THR A 605 -20.67 21.24 24.15
C THR A 605 -19.50 22.07 23.63
N VAL A 606 -19.77 23.33 23.30
CA VAL A 606 -18.76 24.33 22.91
C VAL A 606 -18.87 25.52 23.87
N THR A 607 -17.78 25.91 24.49
CA THR A 607 -17.74 27.04 25.41
C THR A 607 -17.34 28.33 24.68
N LYS A 608 -17.64 29.49 25.28
CA LYS A 608 -17.27 30.82 24.77
C LYS A 608 -15.77 30.97 24.58
N SER A 609 -14.99 30.41 25.50
CA SER A 609 -13.53 30.41 25.43
C SER A 609 -12.96 29.42 24.37
N GLY A 610 -13.83 28.74 23.63
CA GLY A 610 -13.44 27.84 22.53
C GLY A 610 -12.99 26.45 22.99
N TYR A 611 -13.51 25.91 24.10
CA TYR A 611 -13.34 24.52 24.50
C TYR A 611 -14.49 23.67 23.96
N VAL A 612 -14.19 22.50 23.42
CA VAL A 612 -15.15 21.55 22.86
C VAL A 612 -14.96 20.17 23.47
N LYS A 613 -16.06 19.46 23.72
CA LYS A 613 -16.08 18.06 24.13
C LYS A 613 -17.34 17.36 23.65
N ARG A 614 -17.29 16.04 23.60
CA ARG A 614 -18.47 15.19 23.41
C ARG A 614 -18.65 14.24 24.59
N LEU A 615 -19.91 13.84 24.84
CA LEU A 615 -20.30 12.86 25.85
C LEU A 615 -21.49 12.05 25.33
N PRO A 616 -21.61 10.74 25.65
CA PRO A 616 -22.83 9.98 25.39
C PRO A 616 -24.04 10.61 26.11
N VAL A 617 -25.19 10.64 25.41
CA VAL A 617 -26.45 11.17 26.00
C VAL A 617 -26.82 10.41 27.28
N ALA A 618 -26.52 9.11 27.34
CA ALA A 618 -26.77 8.25 28.51
C ALA A 618 -26.08 8.73 29.81
N THR A 619 -25.00 9.53 29.68
CA THR A 619 -24.28 10.12 30.83
C THR A 619 -25.13 11.14 31.59
N TYR A 620 -26.17 11.70 30.94
CA TYR A 620 -27.11 12.64 31.56
C TYR A 620 -28.40 11.90 31.97
N ARG A 621 -28.44 11.38 33.18
CA ARG A 621 -29.65 10.73 33.73
C ARG A 621 -30.83 11.69 33.76
N SER A 622 -31.98 11.25 33.23
CA SER A 622 -33.25 11.99 33.34
C SER A 622 -33.62 12.21 34.83
N GLN A 623 -33.88 13.45 35.22
CA GLN A 623 -34.32 13.79 36.56
C GLN A 623 -35.79 14.18 36.56
N LYS A 624 -36.55 13.73 37.59
CA LYS A 624 -37.94 14.12 37.83
C LYS A 624 -38.03 15.60 38.18
N ARG A 625 -39.21 16.24 37.97
CA ARG A 625 -39.48 17.65 38.33
C ARG A 625 -39.05 17.93 39.78
N GLY A 626 -38.21 18.99 40.02
CA GLY A 626 -37.72 19.37 41.36
C GLY A 626 -36.33 18.82 41.71
N GLY A 627 -35.67 18.09 40.80
CA GLY A 627 -34.28 17.64 40.99
C GLY A 627 -33.27 18.80 41.09
N LYS A 628 -32.22 18.64 41.95
CA LYS A 628 -31.18 19.65 42.18
C LYS A 628 -30.24 19.94 41.03
N GLY A 629 -30.47 19.35 39.81
CA GLY A 629 -29.54 19.49 38.70
C GLY A 629 -28.17 18.92 39.00
N THR A 630 -27.39 18.61 37.99
CA THR A 630 -26.00 18.18 38.14
C THR A 630 -25.09 19.14 37.37
N GLN A 631 -23.95 19.48 37.99
CA GLN A 631 -22.95 20.35 37.37
C GLN A 631 -22.35 19.68 36.13
N GLY A 632 -22.46 20.31 34.98
CA GLY A 632 -22.10 19.73 33.68
C GLY A 632 -20.64 19.95 33.23
N VAL A 633 -20.01 21.03 33.71
CA VAL A 633 -18.62 21.39 33.32
C VAL A 633 -17.96 22.21 34.41
N ASN A 634 -16.69 21.99 34.76
CA ASN A 634 -15.89 22.92 35.55
C ASN A 634 -15.31 23.98 34.60
N LEU A 635 -15.95 25.13 34.56
CA LEU A 635 -15.55 26.26 33.72
C LEU A 635 -14.50 27.13 34.49
N LYS A 636 -13.65 27.86 33.73
CA LYS A 636 -12.85 28.95 34.29
C LYS A 636 -13.78 30.10 34.72
N ASP A 637 -13.34 30.90 35.66
CA ASP A 637 -13.98 32.19 35.90
C ASP A 637 -14.12 32.91 34.56
N ASN A 638 -15.36 33.35 34.25
CA ASN A 638 -15.72 34.01 32.99
C ASN A 638 -15.91 33.14 31.71
N ASP A 639 -15.97 31.78 31.78
CA ASP A 639 -16.37 30.94 30.64
C ASP A 639 -17.77 30.36 30.83
N TYR A 640 -18.48 30.08 29.73
CA TYR A 640 -19.80 29.45 29.75
C TYR A 640 -20.02 28.59 28.49
N VAL A 641 -20.98 27.65 28.56
CA VAL A 641 -21.38 26.84 27.41
C VAL A 641 -22.22 27.72 26.47
N GLU A 642 -21.63 28.09 25.32
CA GLU A 642 -22.31 28.90 24.30
C GLU A 642 -23.17 28.05 23.39
N HIS A 643 -22.71 26.83 23.06
CA HIS A 643 -23.45 25.91 22.21
C HIS A 643 -23.53 24.51 22.85
N LEU A 644 -24.69 23.91 22.83
CA LEU A 644 -24.98 22.55 23.26
C LEU A 644 -25.86 21.88 22.20
N PHE A 645 -25.42 20.76 21.67
CA PHE A 645 -26.10 20.02 20.63
C PHE A 645 -26.20 18.55 21.02
N VAL A 646 -27.27 17.90 20.56
CA VAL A 646 -27.35 16.45 20.46
C VAL A 646 -27.15 16.09 18.99
N ALA A 647 -26.13 15.34 18.70
CA ALA A 647 -25.80 14.92 17.34
C ALA A 647 -25.27 13.48 17.36
N SER A 648 -25.57 12.73 16.30
CA SER A 648 -25.00 11.38 16.11
C SER A 648 -23.50 11.46 15.94
N THR A 649 -22.77 10.43 16.38
CA THR A 649 -21.33 10.27 16.14
C THR A 649 -20.94 10.50 14.68
N HIS A 650 -21.78 10.09 13.74
CA HIS A 650 -21.57 10.19 12.30
C HIS A 650 -21.94 11.55 11.70
N SER A 651 -22.53 12.48 12.48
CA SER A 651 -22.87 13.82 12.01
C SER A 651 -21.63 14.67 11.75
N TYR A 652 -21.72 15.54 10.77
CA TYR A 652 -20.75 16.63 10.55
C TYR A 652 -21.08 17.81 11.45
N MET A 653 -20.06 18.41 12.03
CA MET A 653 -20.11 19.69 12.70
C MET A 653 -19.46 20.75 11.82
N LEU A 654 -20.23 21.76 11.40
CA LEU A 654 -19.77 22.92 10.63
C LEU A 654 -19.49 24.08 11.60
N PHE A 655 -18.26 24.49 11.71
CA PHE A 655 -17.81 25.60 12.56
C PHE A 655 -17.60 26.85 11.69
N PHE A 656 -18.49 27.83 11.79
CA PHE A 656 -18.39 29.09 11.09
C PHE A 656 -17.66 30.11 11.95
N THR A 657 -16.67 30.81 11.39
CA THR A 657 -15.82 31.74 12.13
C THR A 657 -16.16 33.19 11.86
N SER A 658 -15.71 34.07 12.75
CA SER A 658 -15.85 35.53 12.62
C SER A 658 -15.18 36.09 11.35
N PHE A 659 -14.23 35.39 10.78
CA PHE A 659 -13.53 35.74 9.52
C PHE A 659 -14.26 35.25 8.25
N GLY A 660 -15.47 34.67 8.40
CA GLY A 660 -16.25 34.20 7.29
C GLY A 660 -15.81 32.87 6.69
N LYS A 661 -14.99 32.09 7.41
CA LYS A 661 -14.59 30.72 7.03
C LYS A 661 -15.49 29.69 7.67
N VAL A 662 -15.51 28.49 7.10
CA VAL A 662 -16.14 27.30 7.67
C VAL A 662 -15.13 26.15 7.74
N TYR A 663 -15.12 25.49 8.88
CA TYR A 663 -14.36 24.24 9.09
C TYR A 663 -15.35 23.11 9.34
N ARG A 664 -14.98 21.90 8.95
CA ARG A 664 -15.81 20.69 9.08
C ARG A 664 -15.07 19.63 9.88
N LEU A 665 -15.72 19.09 10.92
CA LEU A 665 -15.28 17.92 11.68
C LEU A 665 -16.44 16.92 11.77
N LYS A 666 -16.12 15.63 11.88
CA LYS A 666 -17.06 14.62 12.32
C LYS A 666 -17.21 14.69 13.85
N VAL A 667 -18.40 14.37 14.39
CA VAL A 667 -18.60 14.34 15.84
C VAL A 667 -17.65 13.36 16.52
N TYR A 668 -17.36 12.22 15.87
CA TYR A 668 -16.39 11.25 16.42
C TYR A 668 -14.94 11.76 16.49
N ASP A 669 -14.56 12.78 15.70
CA ASP A 669 -13.23 13.41 15.77
C ASP A 669 -13.09 14.36 16.98
N ILE A 670 -14.21 14.74 17.61
CA ILE A 670 -14.20 15.56 18.83
C ILE A 670 -13.85 14.65 20.00
N PRO A 671 -12.81 14.99 20.80
CA PRO A 671 -12.42 14.16 21.93
C PRO A 671 -13.53 13.97 22.95
N GLU A 672 -13.73 12.72 23.37
CA GLU A 672 -14.62 12.40 24.47
C GLU A 672 -13.98 12.83 25.80
N ALA A 673 -14.77 13.41 26.68
CA ALA A 673 -14.28 13.84 27.96
C ALA A 673 -15.32 13.59 29.05
N SER A 674 -14.89 13.44 30.30
CA SER A 674 -15.80 13.27 31.43
C SER A 674 -16.73 14.49 31.59
N ARG A 675 -17.87 14.29 32.28
CA ARG A 675 -18.86 15.33 32.49
C ARG A 675 -18.29 16.61 33.10
N GLN A 676 -17.37 16.49 34.05
CA GLN A 676 -16.72 17.62 34.74
C GLN A 676 -15.52 18.20 34.00
N ALA A 677 -14.95 17.49 33.04
CA ALA A 677 -13.80 17.97 32.29
C ALA A 677 -14.15 19.20 31.42
N ARG A 678 -13.19 20.10 31.24
CA ARG A 678 -13.33 21.30 30.41
C ARG A 678 -13.47 20.97 28.92
N GLY A 679 -12.87 19.89 28.47
CA GLY A 679 -12.75 19.53 27.06
C GLY A 679 -11.42 20.00 26.44
N THR A 680 -11.34 19.92 25.12
CA THR A 680 -10.14 20.27 24.32
C THR A 680 -10.33 21.65 23.70
N ALA A 681 -9.26 22.45 23.66
CA ALA A 681 -9.31 23.76 22.99
C ALA A 681 -9.50 23.54 21.47
N ILE A 682 -10.44 24.23 20.87
CA ILE A 682 -10.82 24.07 19.46
C ILE A 682 -9.69 24.41 18.50
N VAL A 683 -8.75 25.28 18.90
CA VAL A 683 -7.52 25.59 18.15
C VAL A 683 -6.58 24.38 17.98
N ASN A 684 -6.73 23.33 18.79
CA ASN A 684 -6.01 22.08 18.64
C ASN A 684 -6.67 21.14 17.62
N LEU A 685 -7.92 21.39 17.24
CA LEU A 685 -8.70 20.58 16.30
C LEU A 685 -8.83 21.28 14.95
N LEU A 686 -8.87 22.62 14.93
CA LEU A 686 -9.06 23.47 13.75
C LEU A 686 -7.89 24.45 13.63
N PRO A 687 -7.35 24.69 12.42
CA PRO A 687 -6.26 25.66 12.20
C PRO A 687 -6.81 27.09 12.15
N LEU A 688 -7.28 27.60 13.32
CA LEU A 688 -7.81 28.95 13.45
C LEU A 688 -6.67 29.99 13.43
N ALA A 689 -6.90 31.11 12.75
CA ALA A 689 -6.00 32.25 12.74
C ALA A 689 -6.02 32.99 14.09
N LYS A 690 -5.03 33.83 14.35
CA LYS A 690 -4.99 34.67 15.55
C LYS A 690 -6.20 35.61 15.58
N ASN A 691 -6.93 35.65 16.70
CA ASN A 691 -8.19 36.39 16.89
C ASN A 691 -9.40 35.92 16.07
N GLU A 692 -9.32 34.75 15.42
CA GLU A 692 -10.47 34.11 14.79
C GLU A 692 -11.30 33.38 15.85
N THR A 693 -12.61 33.66 15.92
CA THR A 693 -13.54 33.08 16.90
C THR A 693 -14.67 32.34 16.20
N ILE A 694 -15.27 31.36 16.87
CA ILE A 694 -16.46 30.66 16.36
C ILE A 694 -17.68 31.56 16.51
N SER A 695 -18.39 31.81 15.41
CA SER A 695 -19.61 32.62 15.36
C SER A 695 -20.89 31.78 15.30
N ALA A 696 -20.82 30.58 14.75
CA ALA A 696 -21.95 29.65 14.71
C ALA A 696 -21.45 28.21 14.53
N VAL A 697 -22.25 27.26 15.02
CA VAL A 697 -22.00 25.82 14.83
C VAL A 697 -23.29 25.18 14.35
N ILE A 698 -23.21 24.34 13.33
CA ILE A 698 -24.33 23.60 12.76
C ILE A 698 -23.98 22.12 12.63
N ALA A 699 -24.84 21.25 13.19
CA ALA A 699 -24.73 19.80 13.04
C ALA A 699 -25.60 19.35 11.85
N THR A 700 -25.05 18.46 11.01
CA THR A 700 -25.81 17.84 9.89
C THR A 700 -25.29 16.45 9.58
N LYS A 701 -26.16 15.53 9.18
CA LYS A 701 -25.77 14.20 8.64
C LYS A 701 -25.49 14.29 7.14
N GLU A 702 -26.29 15.09 6.42
CA GLU A 702 -26.28 15.19 4.96
C GLU A 702 -26.19 16.65 4.51
N PHE A 703 -25.91 16.87 3.25
CA PHE A 703 -25.80 18.19 2.63
C PHE A 703 -26.83 18.33 1.47
N PRO A 704 -28.12 18.41 1.79
CA PRO A 704 -29.13 18.48 0.74
C PRO A 704 -29.07 19.79 -0.04
N ALA A 705 -29.37 19.72 -1.34
CA ALA A 705 -29.32 20.87 -2.26
C ALA A 705 -30.47 21.87 -2.04
N ASP A 706 -31.57 21.40 -1.49
CA ASP A 706 -32.83 22.16 -1.22
C ASP A 706 -32.85 22.81 0.16
N GLU A 707 -31.87 22.56 1.02
CA GLU A 707 -31.69 23.25 2.28
C GLU A 707 -30.67 24.37 2.18
N TYR A 708 -30.94 25.45 2.88
CA TYR A 708 -30.12 26.67 2.80
C TYR A 708 -29.64 27.14 4.16
N LEU A 709 -28.47 27.79 4.13
CA LEU A 709 -27.91 28.53 5.26
C LEU A 709 -28.04 30.02 5.00
N MET A 710 -28.56 30.73 5.99
CA MET A 710 -28.65 32.20 6.00
C MET A 710 -27.53 32.74 6.89
N PHE A 711 -26.73 33.65 6.35
CA PHE A 711 -25.60 34.31 7.01
C PHE A 711 -25.96 35.75 7.33
N ALA A 712 -25.47 36.27 8.44
CA ALA A 712 -25.55 37.68 8.75
C ALA A 712 -24.23 38.23 9.26
N THR A 713 -23.88 39.45 8.83
CA THR A 713 -22.62 40.12 9.20
C THR A 713 -22.91 41.31 10.15
N ARG A 714 -21.88 41.75 10.85
CA ARG A 714 -21.92 42.89 11.78
C ARG A 714 -22.37 44.19 11.10
N HIS A 715 -22.02 44.38 9.82
CA HIS A 715 -22.47 45.55 9.04
C HIS A 715 -23.86 45.37 8.40
N GLY A 716 -24.61 44.31 8.79
CA GLY A 716 -25.98 44.11 8.37
C GLY A 716 -26.18 43.53 6.98
N MET A 717 -25.15 42.93 6.41
CA MET A 717 -25.25 42.14 5.18
C MET A 717 -25.81 40.74 5.51
N VAL A 718 -26.55 40.17 4.55
CA VAL A 718 -27.12 38.82 4.63
C VAL A 718 -26.88 38.07 3.34
N LYS A 719 -26.77 36.76 3.45
CA LYS A 719 -26.52 35.89 2.31
C LYS A 719 -27.21 34.53 2.53
N LYS A 720 -27.82 33.99 1.47
CA LYS A 720 -28.43 32.65 1.45
C LYS A 720 -27.60 31.74 0.57
N THR A 721 -27.18 30.58 1.06
CA THR A 721 -26.30 29.64 0.34
C THR A 721 -26.80 28.21 0.55
N SER A 722 -26.86 27.38 -0.52
CA SER A 722 -27.20 25.96 -0.42
C SER A 722 -26.23 25.18 0.44
N MET A 723 -26.72 24.23 1.24
CA MET A 723 -25.90 23.35 2.08
C MET A 723 -24.96 22.45 1.29
N GLU A 724 -25.36 22.04 0.08
CA GLU A 724 -24.54 21.19 -0.81
C GLU A 724 -23.13 21.78 -1.07
N LEU A 725 -23.02 23.11 -1.14
CA LEU A 725 -21.75 23.80 -1.41
C LEU A 725 -20.71 23.63 -0.28
N TYR A 726 -21.09 23.09 0.88
CA TYR A 726 -20.21 22.84 2.03
C TYR A 726 -19.83 21.36 2.18
N ASN A 727 -20.29 20.46 1.30
CA ASN A 727 -20.01 19.02 1.36
C ASN A 727 -18.50 18.70 1.20
N ARG A 728 -17.74 19.50 0.45
CA ARG A 728 -16.29 19.30 0.20
C ARG A 728 -15.44 20.38 0.89
N THR A 729 -15.44 20.41 2.21
CA THR A 729 -14.64 21.36 2.98
C THR A 729 -13.22 20.82 3.16
N ARG A 730 -12.20 21.64 2.81
CA ARG A 730 -10.77 21.34 2.97
C ARG A 730 -10.35 21.47 4.45
N LYS A 731 -9.24 20.81 4.84
CA LYS A 731 -8.69 20.91 6.21
C LYS A 731 -8.34 22.33 6.63
N ASP A 732 -7.88 23.18 5.70
CA ASP A 732 -7.51 24.58 5.93
C ASP A 732 -8.71 25.53 6.01
N GLY A 733 -9.91 24.97 6.01
CA GLY A 733 -11.18 25.68 5.97
C GLY A 733 -11.58 26.10 4.56
N LEU A 734 -12.78 26.63 4.45
CA LEU A 734 -13.39 27.07 3.22
C LEU A 734 -13.99 28.45 3.42
N ILE A 735 -13.89 29.34 2.45
CA ILE A 735 -14.57 30.63 2.50
C ILE A 735 -16.08 30.38 2.44
N ALA A 736 -16.79 30.77 3.49
CA ALA A 736 -18.24 30.66 3.60
C ALA A 736 -18.93 31.96 3.17
N ILE A 737 -18.32 33.10 3.40
CA ILE A 737 -18.76 34.42 2.99
C ILE A 737 -17.56 35.37 2.87
N ASN A 738 -17.50 36.21 1.83
CA ASN A 738 -16.53 37.28 1.77
C ASN A 738 -16.99 38.46 2.59
N LEU A 739 -16.15 38.94 3.47
CA LEU A 739 -16.41 40.06 4.37
C LEU A 739 -15.74 41.32 3.84
N LYS A 740 -16.37 42.46 4.09
CA LYS A 740 -15.74 43.76 3.88
C LYS A 740 -14.73 44.05 5.01
N ASP A 741 -13.80 44.94 4.73
CA ASP A 741 -12.83 45.38 5.75
C ASP A 741 -13.54 45.89 7.00
N GLY A 742 -13.15 45.39 8.17
CA GLY A 742 -13.73 45.69 9.44
C GLY A 742 -15.09 45.05 9.73
N ASP A 743 -15.66 44.23 8.82
CA ASP A 743 -16.86 43.44 9.06
C ASP A 743 -16.55 42.08 9.67
N ALA A 744 -17.53 41.46 10.32
CA ALA A 744 -17.41 40.14 10.89
C ALA A 744 -18.70 39.35 10.70
N LEU A 745 -18.57 38.01 10.51
CA LEU A 745 -19.73 37.12 10.55
C LEU A 745 -20.23 36.99 11.98
N ILE A 746 -21.52 37.22 12.21
CA ILE A 746 -22.12 37.18 13.55
C ILE A 746 -23.16 36.08 13.76
N SER A 747 -23.81 35.61 12.68
CA SER A 747 -24.84 34.57 12.79
C SER A 747 -24.94 33.74 11.51
N VAL A 748 -25.17 32.42 11.67
CA VAL A 748 -25.53 31.49 10.59
C VAL A 748 -26.71 30.64 11.09
N ARG A 749 -27.79 30.56 10.30
CA ARG A 749 -28.99 29.77 10.64
C ARG A 749 -29.44 28.95 9.45
N ARG A 750 -29.93 27.75 9.70
CA ARG A 750 -30.65 26.94 8.71
C ARG A 750 -32.01 27.53 8.45
N VAL A 751 -32.37 27.73 7.19
CA VAL A 751 -33.66 28.29 6.78
C VAL A 751 -34.38 27.34 5.84
N ALA A 752 -35.68 27.28 6.00
CA ALA A 752 -36.60 26.53 5.13
C ALA A 752 -37.47 27.52 4.32
N PRO A 753 -38.01 27.09 3.18
CA PRO A 753 -38.93 27.93 2.40
C PRO A 753 -40.09 28.45 3.23
N GLY A 754 -40.34 29.78 3.18
CA GLY A 754 -41.39 30.42 3.95
C GLY A 754 -41.01 30.89 5.33
N ASP A 755 -39.83 30.61 5.85
CA ASP A 755 -39.34 31.12 7.14
C ASP A 755 -39.24 32.66 7.13
N LYS A 756 -39.48 33.26 8.31
CA LYS A 756 -39.28 34.69 8.50
C LYS A 756 -38.00 34.95 9.27
N VAL A 757 -37.20 35.84 8.75
CA VAL A 757 -35.92 36.27 9.35
C VAL A 757 -36.10 37.51 10.18
N VAL A 758 -35.59 37.55 11.39
CA VAL A 758 -35.58 38.74 12.28
C VAL A 758 -34.14 39.14 12.53
N MET A 759 -33.80 40.40 12.27
CA MET A 759 -32.49 40.98 12.59
C MET A 759 -32.64 42.19 13.50
N ALA A 760 -31.75 42.37 14.46
CA ALA A 760 -31.73 43.52 15.33
C ALA A 760 -30.42 44.32 15.26
N SER A 761 -30.52 45.62 15.51
CA SER A 761 -29.40 46.54 15.59
C SER A 761 -29.13 47.03 17.03
N SER A 762 -27.88 47.39 17.32
CA SER A 762 -27.48 47.99 18.62
C SER A 762 -28.24 49.28 18.93
N ALA A 763 -28.82 49.91 17.91
CA ALA A 763 -29.65 51.10 18.06
C ALA A 763 -31.12 50.80 18.53
N GLY A 764 -31.44 49.56 18.93
CA GLY A 764 -32.76 49.18 19.46
C GLY A 764 -33.83 48.98 18.42
N LYS A 765 -33.51 48.82 17.13
CA LYS A 765 -34.44 48.52 16.06
C LYS A 765 -34.30 47.09 15.58
N ALA A 766 -35.42 46.48 15.17
CA ALA A 766 -35.44 45.17 14.54
C ALA A 766 -36.28 45.19 13.26
N ILE A 767 -35.88 44.35 12.29
CA ILE A 767 -36.56 44.16 11.02
C ILE A 767 -36.95 42.69 10.84
N LYS A 768 -38.14 42.43 10.32
CA LYS A 768 -38.63 41.09 10.00
C LYS A 768 -38.99 41.02 8.52
N TRP A 769 -38.48 40.05 7.81
CA TRP A 769 -38.68 39.87 6.35
C TRP A 769 -38.71 38.40 5.98
N SER A 770 -39.23 38.06 4.77
CA SER A 770 -39.28 36.69 4.27
C SER A 770 -37.95 36.23 3.73
N GLU A 771 -37.55 34.97 4.02
CA GLU A 771 -36.30 34.39 3.53
C GLU A 771 -36.20 34.40 1.99
N ASP A 772 -37.34 34.36 1.26
CA ASP A 772 -37.42 34.40 -0.19
C ASP A 772 -36.88 35.69 -0.81
N GLU A 773 -36.81 36.77 -0.03
CA GLU A 773 -36.22 38.03 -0.50
C GLU A 773 -34.70 37.97 -0.74
N VAL A 774 -34.05 36.88 -0.29
CA VAL A 774 -32.64 36.65 -0.51
C VAL A 774 -32.49 35.44 -1.43
N ARG A 775 -32.11 35.71 -2.68
CA ARG A 775 -31.83 34.65 -3.65
C ARG A 775 -30.63 33.80 -3.20
N PRO A 776 -30.59 32.50 -3.51
CA PRO A 776 -29.41 31.66 -3.28
C PRO A 776 -28.16 32.21 -4.02
N MET A 777 -27.01 32.19 -3.35
CA MET A 777 -25.74 32.76 -3.86
C MET A 777 -24.60 31.79 -3.58
N GLY A 778 -23.52 31.90 -4.38
CA GLY A 778 -22.29 31.15 -4.18
C GLY A 778 -21.57 31.49 -2.88
N ARG A 779 -20.66 30.64 -2.43
CA ARG A 779 -19.92 30.74 -1.15
C ARG A 779 -19.08 32.02 -1.06
N ASP A 780 -18.44 32.43 -2.11
CA ASP A 780 -17.48 33.52 -2.25
C ASP A 780 -18.09 34.89 -2.51
N THR A 781 -19.37 35.07 -2.19
CA THR A 781 -20.10 36.35 -2.34
C THR A 781 -20.20 37.08 -1.00
N MET A 782 -20.34 38.43 -1.05
CA MET A 782 -20.51 39.29 0.13
C MET A 782 -21.95 39.35 0.63
N GLY A 783 -22.92 38.85 -0.15
CA GLY A 783 -24.33 38.95 0.14
C GLY A 783 -24.97 40.31 -0.23
N VAL A 784 -26.14 40.55 0.32
CA VAL A 784 -26.99 41.71 0.11
C VAL A 784 -27.30 42.38 1.44
N ARG A 785 -27.81 43.65 1.40
CA ARG A 785 -28.20 44.36 2.64
C ARG A 785 -29.45 43.73 3.25
N GLY A 786 -29.36 43.26 4.50
CA GLY A 786 -30.45 42.69 5.30
C GLY A 786 -31.16 43.75 6.15
N ILE A 787 -30.40 44.61 6.79
CA ILE A 787 -30.87 45.74 7.58
C ILE A 787 -30.07 47.01 7.26
N ASN A 788 -30.68 48.19 7.26
CA ASN A 788 -30.02 49.48 7.11
C ASN A 788 -29.72 50.05 8.49
N LEU A 789 -28.43 50.15 8.78
CA LEU A 789 -27.92 50.57 10.11
C LEU A 789 -27.63 52.05 10.10
N PRO A 790 -28.01 52.77 11.20
CA PRO A 790 -27.57 54.15 11.44
C PRO A 790 -26.03 54.22 11.57
N ALA A 791 -25.46 55.42 11.41
CA ALA A 791 -24.04 55.63 11.61
C ALA A 791 -23.62 55.22 13.06
N GLY A 792 -22.53 54.39 13.15
CA GLY A 792 -22.02 53.89 14.42
C GLY A 792 -22.79 52.68 15.01
N ALA A 793 -23.93 52.29 14.44
CA ALA A 793 -24.66 51.11 14.88
C ALA A 793 -24.20 49.87 14.13
N TYR A 794 -24.35 48.68 14.70
CA TYR A 794 -24.05 47.40 14.16
C TYR A 794 -25.19 46.40 14.37
N ALA A 795 -25.25 45.36 13.56
CA ALA A 795 -26.18 44.25 13.72
C ALA A 795 -25.72 43.36 14.88
N LEU A 796 -26.67 42.93 15.69
CA LEU A 796 -26.42 42.13 16.90
C LEU A 796 -26.54 40.62 16.59
N GLY A 797 -27.51 40.24 15.74
CA GLY A 797 -27.76 38.86 15.43
C GLY A 797 -28.88 38.74 14.40
N MET A 798 -29.06 37.52 13.93
CA MET A 798 -30.12 37.11 13.03
C MET A 798 -30.71 35.81 13.56
N GLU A 799 -32.06 35.75 13.68
CA GLU A 799 -32.80 34.59 14.14
C GLU A 799 -33.99 34.32 13.21
N ILE A 800 -34.53 33.10 13.30
CA ILE A 800 -35.69 32.68 12.52
C ILE A 800 -36.94 32.75 13.39
N ALA A 801 -37.88 33.57 12.97
CA ALA A 801 -39.17 33.66 13.65
C ALA A 801 -40.13 32.61 13.12
N ARG A 802 -40.69 31.80 14.01
CA ARG A 802 -41.71 30.79 13.75
C ARG A 802 -42.99 31.07 14.50
N PRO A 803 -44.12 30.51 14.09
CA PRO A 803 -45.38 30.72 14.86
C PRO A 803 -45.24 30.35 16.34
N GLY A 804 -45.74 31.20 17.24
CA GLY A 804 -45.67 31.00 18.68
C GLY A 804 -44.32 31.31 19.34
N THR A 805 -43.36 31.92 18.62
CA THR A 805 -42.08 32.36 19.17
C THR A 805 -42.13 33.83 19.60
N GLU A 806 -41.27 34.23 20.52
CA GLU A 806 -41.15 35.59 21.03
C GLU A 806 -39.73 36.14 20.86
N VAL A 807 -39.60 37.41 20.53
CA VAL A 807 -38.31 38.10 20.47
C VAL A 807 -37.93 38.57 21.86
N PHE A 808 -36.90 37.99 22.44
CA PHE A 808 -36.23 38.43 23.66
C PHE A 808 -35.12 39.39 23.37
N VAL A 809 -35.08 40.51 24.06
CA VAL A 809 -34.05 41.56 23.93
C VAL A 809 -33.47 41.95 25.26
N MET A 810 -32.14 42.24 25.26
CA MET A 810 -31.41 42.62 26.48
C MET A 810 -30.49 43.81 26.23
N THR A 811 -30.43 44.76 27.17
CA THR A 811 -29.56 45.94 27.14
C THR A 811 -28.35 45.81 28.05
N GLU A 812 -27.34 46.63 27.84
CA GLU A 812 -26.09 46.69 28.63
C GLU A 812 -26.34 46.81 30.15
N LYS A 813 -27.34 47.57 30.55
CA LYS A 813 -27.66 47.79 31.97
C LYS A 813 -28.73 46.87 32.53
N GLY A 814 -28.88 45.67 31.96
CA GLY A 814 -29.71 44.60 32.50
C GLY A 814 -31.23 44.73 32.28
N PHE A 815 -31.67 45.67 31.41
CA PHE A 815 -33.10 45.73 31.03
C PHE A 815 -33.39 44.79 29.88
N GLY A 816 -34.49 44.06 30.01
CA GLY A 816 -34.92 43.08 28.96
C GLY A 816 -36.44 42.99 28.94
N LYS A 817 -36.93 42.36 27.88
CA LYS A 817 -38.35 41.98 27.69
C LYS A 817 -38.46 40.92 26.62
N ARG A 818 -39.62 40.31 26.53
CA ARG A 818 -40.08 39.44 25.44
C ARG A 818 -41.27 40.06 24.70
N THR A 819 -41.33 39.95 23.39
CA THR A 819 -42.38 40.48 22.56
C THR A 819 -42.75 39.42 21.52
N PRO A 820 -44.03 39.08 21.29
CA PRO A 820 -44.47 38.12 20.25
C PRO A 820 -43.91 38.47 18.87
N CYS A 821 -43.45 37.50 18.11
CA CYS A 821 -42.96 37.75 16.75
C CYS A 821 -44.01 38.29 15.81
N GLU A 822 -45.26 38.07 16.09
CA GLU A 822 -46.43 38.57 15.34
C GLU A 822 -46.57 40.08 15.45
N GLU A 823 -46.10 40.72 16.53
CA GLU A 823 -46.14 42.17 16.68
C GLU A 823 -45.16 42.89 15.78
N TYR A 824 -44.20 42.19 15.16
CA TYR A 824 -43.27 42.80 14.19
C TYR A 824 -43.88 42.69 12.79
N PRO A 825 -44.09 43.83 12.12
CA PRO A 825 -44.65 43.83 10.78
C PRO A 825 -43.64 43.22 9.82
N ASP A 826 -44.12 42.48 8.82
CA ASP A 826 -43.31 42.03 7.70
C ASP A 826 -42.87 43.25 6.87
N GLN A 827 -41.60 43.38 6.62
CA GLN A 827 -40.98 44.48 5.87
C GLN A 827 -40.09 43.90 4.76
N HIS A 828 -39.71 44.76 3.85
CA HIS A 828 -38.68 44.38 2.87
C HIS A 828 -37.29 44.47 3.49
N ARG A 829 -36.39 43.50 3.14
CA ARG A 829 -34.98 43.52 3.57
C ARG A 829 -34.29 44.86 3.20
N GLY A 830 -33.30 45.27 4.02
CA GLY A 830 -32.58 46.50 3.79
C GLY A 830 -33.32 47.75 4.28
N GLY A 831 -34.47 47.61 4.92
CA GLY A 831 -35.17 48.69 5.63
C GLY A 831 -34.45 49.01 6.97
N GLN A 832 -34.89 50.14 7.61
CA GLN A 832 -34.37 50.56 8.93
C GLN A 832 -34.95 49.76 10.10
N GLY A 833 -36.00 48.96 9.88
CA GLY A 833 -36.72 48.25 10.91
C GLY A 833 -37.58 49.17 11.81
N VAL A 834 -38.23 48.56 12.77
CA VAL A 834 -39.10 49.20 13.79
C VAL A 834 -38.42 49.11 15.16
N TYR A 835 -38.83 50.00 16.08
CA TYR A 835 -38.30 49.88 17.44
C TYR A 835 -38.70 48.54 18.07
N THR A 836 -37.69 47.82 18.58
CA THR A 836 -37.87 46.60 19.36
C THR A 836 -37.80 46.89 20.86
N ILE A 837 -37.10 47.94 21.27
CA ILE A 837 -37.08 48.46 22.62
C ILE A 837 -36.86 49.96 22.58
N ASN A 838 -37.46 50.73 23.50
CA ASN A 838 -37.25 52.15 23.61
C ASN A 838 -35.96 52.42 24.40
N MET A 839 -34.93 52.86 23.68
CA MET A 839 -33.61 53.11 24.22
C MET A 839 -33.54 54.47 24.93
N THR A 840 -32.96 54.51 26.11
CA THR A 840 -32.70 55.74 26.87
C THR A 840 -31.25 55.66 27.40
N SER A 841 -30.62 56.83 27.64
CA SER A 841 -29.27 56.90 28.17
C SER A 841 -29.03 56.13 29.47
N ARG A 842 -30.12 55.87 30.23
CA ARG A 842 -30.07 55.09 31.49
C ARG A 842 -29.95 53.56 31.24
N LYS A 843 -30.17 53.06 30.02
CA LYS A 843 -30.23 51.61 29.72
C LYS A 843 -29.06 51.07 28.92
N GLY A 844 -28.23 51.98 28.40
CA GLY A 844 -27.14 51.57 27.50
C GLY A 844 -27.63 51.14 26.14
N LEU A 845 -26.76 50.50 25.37
CA LEU A 845 -27.06 49.93 24.06
C LEU A 845 -27.77 48.56 24.15
N LEU A 846 -28.44 48.16 23.12
CA LEU A 846 -28.94 46.77 22.96
C LEU A 846 -27.74 45.86 22.74
N VAL A 847 -27.65 44.82 23.56
CA VAL A 847 -26.53 43.87 23.56
C VAL A 847 -26.84 42.65 22.69
N ASP A 848 -28.05 42.09 22.87
CA ASP A 848 -28.39 40.85 22.19
C ASP A 848 -29.91 40.75 21.94
N MET A 849 -30.25 39.95 20.90
CA MET A 849 -31.60 39.57 20.55
C MET A 849 -31.63 38.07 20.26
N LYS A 850 -32.59 37.37 20.87
CA LYS A 850 -32.85 35.94 20.65
C LYS A 850 -34.32 35.72 20.35
N VAL A 851 -34.61 34.73 19.48
CA VAL A 851 -35.99 34.21 19.31
C VAL A 851 -36.13 33.01 20.24
N VAL A 852 -37.13 33.06 21.09
CA VAL A 852 -37.34 32.12 22.23
C VAL A 852 -38.73 31.54 22.22
N TYR A 853 -38.89 30.35 22.77
CA TYR A 853 -40.18 29.79 23.16
C TYR A 853 -40.47 30.12 24.62
N PRO A 854 -41.77 30.21 25.02
CA PRO A 854 -42.16 30.53 26.40
C PRO A 854 -41.53 29.60 27.46
N ASP A 855 -41.22 28.37 27.10
CA ASP A 855 -40.66 27.34 27.97
C ASP A 855 -39.11 27.32 28.02
N ASP A 856 -38.44 28.16 27.24
CA ASP A 856 -36.97 28.26 27.27
C ASP A 856 -36.45 28.92 28.56
N GLU A 857 -35.17 28.77 28.82
CA GLU A 857 -34.45 29.48 29.87
C GLU A 857 -33.35 30.35 29.24
N VAL A 858 -33.11 31.48 29.82
CA VAL A 858 -32.07 32.40 29.38
C VAL A 858 -30.97 32.53 30.43
N MET A 859 -29.72 32.50 29.97
CA MET A 859 -28.54 32.84 30.76
C MET A 859 -28.00 34.19 30.29
N ILE A 860 -27.84 35.11 31.23
CA ILE A 860 -27.36 36.49 30.98
C ILE A 860 -26.02 36.64 31.69
N MET A 861 -25.03 37.20 31.01
CA MET A 861 -23.68 37.36 31.55
C MET A 861 -23.26 38.81 31.48
N SER A 862 -22.62 39.28 32.55
CA SER A 862 -21.97 40.59 32.61
C SER A 862 -20.48 40.50 32.24
N GLU A 863 -19.83 41.69 32.04
CA GLU A 863 -18.40 41.80 31.74
C GLU A 863 -17.51 41.29 32.90
N GLU A 864 -17.95 41.51 34.15
CA GLU A 864 -17.27 41.00 35.34
C GLU A 864 -17.53 39.52 35.65
N GLY A 865 -18.26 38.80 34.76
CA GLY A 865 -18.46 37.37 34.85
C GLY A 865 -19.66 36.94 35.72
N VAL A 866 -20.51 37.85 36.14
CA VAL A 866 -21.75 37.51 36.87
C VAL A 866 -22.76 36.88 35.90
N VAL A 867 -23.26 35.68 36.22
CA VAL A 867 -24.23 34.94 35.42
C VAL A 867 -25.56 34.81 36.12
N VAL A 868 -26.61 35.22 35.45
CA VAL A 868 -27.99 35.03 35.91
C VAL A 868 -28.71 34.06 34.98
N ARG A 869 -29.31 33.01 35.50
CA ARG A 869 -30.19 32.06 34.78
C ARG A 869 -31.63 32.25 35.21
N THR A 870 -32.48 32.52 34.24
CA THR A 870 -33.91 32.74 34.51
C THR A 870 -34.80 32.08 33.43
N PRO A 871 -35.97 31.51 33.81
CA PRO A 871 -36.92 31.04 32.80
C PRO A 871 -37.48 32.22 32.00
N ILE A 872 -37.65 32.03 30.69
CA ILE A 872 -38.25 33.06 29.82
C ILE A 872 -39.67 33.44 30.28
N SER A 873 -40.44 32.49 30.81
CA SER A 873 -41.76 32.77 31.39
C SER A 873 -41.74 33.80 32.51
N GLY A 874 -40.61 33.94 33.23
CA GLY A 874 -40.42 34.94 34.27
C GLY A 874 -40.11 36.36 33.76
N VAL A 875 -39.77 36.52 32.49
CA VAL A 875 -39.52 37.81 31.83
C VAL A 875 -40.83 38.39 31.33
N SER A 876 -41.09 39.69 31.63
CA SER A 876 -42.33 40.34 31.24
C SER A 876 -42.55 40.36 29.72
N LYS A 877 -43.74 39.93 29.27
CA LYS A 877 -44.22 40.03 27.90
C LYS A 877 -44.77 41.44 27.68
N LEU A 878 -44.11 42.19 26.82
CA LEU A 878 -44.38 43.61 26.59
C LEU A 878 -44.36 43.94 25.10
N GLY A 879 -45.12 44.94 24.70
CA GLY A 879 -45.16 45.42 23.31
C GLY A 879 -43.80 46.03 22.86
N ARG A 880 -43.62 46.13 21.53
CA ARG A 880 -42.33 46.52 20.86
C ARG A 880 -41.75 47.84 21.34
N SER A 881 -42.56 48.88 21.52
CA SER A 881 -42.10 50.27 21.82
C SER A 881 -41.87 50.52 23.32
N THR A 882 -42.01 49.49 24.16
CA THR A 882 -41.85 49.60 25.63
C THR A 882 -40.37 49.62 26.03
N GLN A 883 -40.11 50.06 27.24
CA GLN A 883 -38.77 50.22 27.78
C GLN A 883 -38.12 48.94 28.39
N GLY A 884 -38.91 47.84 28.49
CA GLY A 884 -38.49 46.63 29.22
C GLY A 884 -38.43 46.80 30.74
N VAL A 885 -38.12 45.68 31.41
CA VAL A 885 -37.97 45.62 32.90
C VAL A 885 -36.54 45.18 33.25
N HIS A 886 -36.14 45.38 34.49
CA HIS A 886 -34.91 44.79 34.99
C HIS A 886 -35.04 43.28 35.04
N VAL A 887 -34.19 42.59 34.26
CA VAL A 887 -34.06 41.14 34.25
C VAL A 887 -32.80 40.73 35.02
N MET A 888 -31.74 41.56 34.99
CA MET A 888 -30.53 41.37 35.77
C MET A 888 -30.10 42.71 36.41
N GLN A 889 -29.76 42.68 37.69
CA GLN A 889 -29.13 43.84 38.34
C GLN A 889 -27.65 43.81 38.03
N VAL A 890 -27.15 44.87 37.42
CA VAL A 890 -25.75 45.03 37.00
C VAL A 890 -25.07 46.01 37.98
N ALA A 891 -23.87 45.67 38.48
CA ALA A 891 -23.10 46.49 39.37
C ALA A 891 -22.69 47.84 38.72
N SER A 892 -22.34 48.87 39.54
CA SER A 892 -21.87 50.14 39.03
C SER A 892 -20.54 49.95 38.31
N GLY A 893 -20.48 50.26 37.03
CA GLY A 893 -19.30 50.05 36.15
C GLY A 893 -19.33 48.79 35.31
N ASP A 894 -20.14 47.80 35.64
CA ASP A 894 -20.32 46.57 34.92
C ASP A 894 -21.39 46.69 33.84
N ARG A 895 -21.43 45.79 32.87
CA ARG A 895 -22.41 45.75 31.78
C ARG A 895 -22.68 44.30 31.31
N VAL A 896 -23.90 44.06 30.86
CA VAL A 896 -24.24 42.80 30.19
C VAL A 896 -23.50 42.70 28.86
N THR A 897 -22.85 41.55 28.59
CA THR A 897 -22.05 41.32 27.38
C THR A 897 -22.59 40.22 26.50
N ALA A 898 -23.35 39.26 27.07
CA ALA A 898 -23.84 38.11 26.29
C ALA A 898 -25.14 37.54 26.85
N VAL A 899 -25.93 36.92 25.96
CA VAL A 899 -27.13 36.17 26.29
C VAL A 899 -27.13 34.83 25.58
N ALA A 900 -27.30 33.74 26.32
CA ALA A 900 -27.44 32.39 25.77
C ALA A 900 -28.82 31.81 26.10
N ILE A 901 -29.33 30.92 25.23
CA ILE A 901 -30.59 30.23 25.45
C ILE A 901 -30.30 28.77 25.77
N SER A 902 -30.89 28.29 26.86
CA SER A 902 -30.98 26.87 27.18
C SER A 902 -32.36 26.37 26.81
N LYS A 903 -32.45 25.59 25.72
CA LYS A 903 -33.73 24.97 25.33
C LYS A 903 -34.07 23.87 26.34
N ARG A 904 -35.27 23.92 26.91
CA ARG A 904 -35.83 22.83 27.70
C ARG A 904 -36.16 21.70 26.73
N SER A 905 -35.54 20.52 26.85
CA SER A 905 -35.89 19.38 26.01
C SER A 905 -37.35 19.02 26.21
N LYS A 906 -38.21 19.34 25.27
CA LYS A 906 -39.49 18.65 25.10
C LYS A 906 -39.18 17.30 24.49
N GLN A 907 -39.32 16.23 25.25
CA GLN A 907 -39.71 14.96 24.66
C GLN A 907 -41.00 15.22 23.89
N HIS A 908 -40.97 15.19 22.58
CA HIS A 908 -42.17 15.02 21.78
C HIS A 908 -42.72 13.63 22.11
N ALA A 909 -43.79 13.64 22.88
CA ALA A 909 -44.79 12.57 22.85
C ALA A 909 -45.36 12.53 21.42
N THR A 910 -44.77 11.74 20.54
CA THR A 910 -45.48 11.07 19.46
C THR A 910 -46.13 9.86 20.13
N GLY A 911 -47.45 9.90 20.27
CA GLY A 911 -48.22 8.77 20.75
C GLY A 911 -47.94 7.54 19.90
N ASN A 912 -47.61 6.48 20.56
CA ASN A 912 -48.13 5.16 20.33
C ASN A 912 -48.44 4.61 21.73
N GLU A 913 -49.71 4.44 21.98
CA GLU A 913 -50.27 3.60 23.01
C GLU A 913 -49.79 2.18 22.76
N ASP A 914 -49.66 1.46 23.84
CA ASP A 914 -49.31 0.03 24.01
C ASP A 914 -47.82 -0.26 24.32
N ASP A 915 -47.59 -0.26 25.64
CA ASP A 915 -47.01 -1.36 26.41
C ASP A 915 -46.85 -0.90 27.88
N GLU A 916 -47.89 -1.10 28.66
CA GLU A 916 -47.79 -1.29 30.10
C GLU A 916 -47.06 -2.64 30.31
N LEU A 917 -45.78 -2.58 30.68
CA LEU A 917 -45.13 -3.68 31.40
C LEU A 917 -45.04 -3.30 32.87
N THR A 918 -45.80 -3.99 33.64
CA THR A 918 -45.88 -3.99 35.10
C THR A 918 -44.54 -4.34 35.73
N ASP A 919 -44.18 -3.52 36.76
CA ASP A 919 -43.12 -3.84 37.73
C ASP A 919 -43.54 -5.07 38.55
N GLU A 920 -43.10 -6.24 38.20
CA GLU A 920 -42.95 -7.45 39.01
C GLU A 920 -42.10 -8.41 38.21
N ASP A 921 -40.79 -8.49 38.57
CA ASP A 921 -39.85 -9.58 38.38
C ASP A 921 -38.41 -9.05 38.20
N ILE A 922 -37.83 -8.56 39.29
CA ILE A 922 -36.36 -8.59 39.51
C ILE A 922 -36.16 -8.64 41.04
N ASP A 923 -36.32 -9.82 41.58
CA ASP A 923 -35.59 -10.33 42.73
C ASP A 923 -35.39 -11.85 42.49
N GLU A 924 -34.19 -12.29 42.59
CA GLU A 924 -33.62 -13.65 42.49
C GLU A 924 -32.85 -13.94 41.15
N GLU A 925 -31.56 -13.63 41.18
CA GLU A 925 -30.37 -14.46 41.20
C GLU A 925 -29.08 -13.61 41.04
#